data_6eb75cbb28bd0027d5dd98c6898c9161
#
_entry.id   6eb75cbb28bd0027d5dd98c6898c9161
#
_cell.length_a   1.000
_cell.length_b   1.000
_cell.length_c   1.000
_cell.angle_alpha   90.00
_cell.angle_beta   90.00
_cell.angle_gamma   90.00
#
_symmetry.space_group_name_H-M   'P 1'
#
loop_
_entity.id
_entity.type
_entity.pdbx_description
1 polymer ?
#
loop_
_entity_poly.entity_id
_entity_poly.type
_entity_poly.pdbx_seq_one_letter_code
_entity_poly.pdbx_strand_id
1 'polypeptide(L)'
;MKGYQFEDTQGTFHLKKAENISYLYFPIAGEAGLKSSFTPNLGGDAKIDQNTFLLEPVSAENLVNNRNSRNFWCNVKGIGSWSLTGHSAEELSKKFTEMQDDSEVTAGFMWQKTTRESKKYQLRGEILSFIPVDKNVEIMLVTITNTGRMAQTVTPTAAIPLYGRSADNIRDHRHVTSLLHRIETTDTGVLVTPTLSFDERGHQVNHMTYYCVGWSGNGEKPVDFYPTAEDFVGEGGNFERPYAIVKNAEGVKAGTKIEGLEAVGGLHFSEITLEPEEECSYLIFTGITEDIQEIRNLSKTYTTREKVLEELEKTKAYWQEKVNVAYHTGDSDFNQFMHWVSFQPILRRIYGCSFLPHHDYGKGGRGWRDLWQDCLALLIMNPDGVRQMLLDNFAGVRIDGSNATIIGSKQGEFVADRNNITRVWMDHGVWPMITTKFYIDQTGDLELLEKEAAYFKDKQIARGTRTDTLWDESYGCWQKTKRGVREEGTILEHLLLQNLTAFYEVGEHNNIRLRGADWNDALDMACEKGESVAFSNAYAGNLADIAELLEAYQKKTGKETVSLLAEIVILLEDNPALYDSVEKKLHVLEEYLHTCEHDTSGEKVEISIEKLTENLRHKSEWLMEHIRKNEWVKDSEENGWFNGYYDNHGRQVEGDTKTGVRMMLTGQVFSIMAGTATEEQIRQITKSADRYLYDEKVGGYRLNTDFGEVKTDLGRMFGFS
;
A
#
# COMPACT_ATOMS: atom_id res chain seq x y z
N MET A 1 -15.11 9.41 -25.19
CA MET A 1 -13.71 9.84 -25.41
C MET A 1 -12.95 9.57 -24.11
N LYS A 2 -11.76 8.94 -24.19
CA LYS A 2 -10.86 8.78 -23.02
C LYS A 2 -10.49 10.18 -22.52
N GLY A 3 -10.55 10.44 -21.21
CA GLY A 3 -10.21 11.75 -20.62
C GLY A 3 -8.69 12.03 -20.61
N TYR A 4 -7.85 11.06 -20.98
CA TYR A 4 -6.40 11.14 -21.01
C TYR A 4 -5.84 10.68 -22.35
N GLN A 5 -4.59 11.08 -22.62
CA GLN A 5 -3.82 10.67 -23.79
C GLN A 5 -2.38 10.41 -23.36
N PHE A 6 -1.78 9.32 -23.83
CA PHE A 6 -0.34 9.11 -23.68
C PHE A 6 0.42 9.96 -24.68
N GLU A 7 1.52 10.60 -24.24
CA GLU A 7 2.33 11.52 -25.04
C GLU A 7 3.59 10.86 -25.64
N ASP A 8 4.05 9.79 -24.98
CA ASP A 8 5.28 9.11 -25.38
C ASP A 8 5.16 7.57 -25.19
N THR A 9 6.26 6.86 -25.36
CA THR A 9 6.38 5.41 -25.14
C THR A 9 6.90 5.05 -23.76
N GLN A 10 6.95 6.01 -22.82
CA GLN A 10 7.47 5.87 -21.47
C GLN A 10 6.39 6.01 -20.40
N GLY A 11 5.12 6.00 -20.79
CA GLY A 11 3.99 6.10 -19.89
C GLY A 11 3.62 7.53 -19.49
N THR A 12 4.24 8.57 -20.07
CA THR A 12 3.80 9.95 -19.84
C THR A 12 2.40 10.16 -20.39
N PHE A 13 1.51 10.68 -19.58
CA PHE A 13 0.14 10.97 -19.98
C PHE A 13 -0.22 12.44 -19.78
N HIS A 14 -1.15 12.90 -20.58
CA HIS A 14 -1.75 14.21 -20.51
C HIS A 14 -3.25 14.10 -20.24
N LEU A 15 -3.74 14.92 -19.30
CA LEU A 15 -5.14 14.95 -18.87
C LEU A 15 -5.67 16.37 -18.99
N LYS A 16 -6.66 16.58 -19.85
CA LYS A 16 -7.33 17.87 -20.04
C LYS A 16 -8.52 18.00 -19.07
N LYS A 17 -8.91 19.26 -18.79
CA LYS A 17 -10.03 19.60 -17.92
C LYS A 17 -9.90 18.97 -16.54
N ALA A 18 -8.74 19.15 -15.93
CA ALA A 18 -8.38 18.55 -14.65
C ALA A 18 -8.92 19.31 -13.43
N GLU A 19 -9.56 20.46 -13.62
CA GLU A 19 -10.03 21.35 -12.55
C GLU A 19 -11.02 20.74 -11.57
N ASN A 20 -11.79 19.74 -12.00
CA ASN A 20 -12.78 19.03 -11.18
C ASN A 20 -12.45 17.55 -10.95
N ILE A 21 -11.25 17.10 -11.32
CA ILE A 21 -10.85 15.71 -11.16
C ILE A 21 -10.28 15.50 -9.76
N SER A 22 -10.93 14.66 -8.95
CA SER A 22 -10.48 14.28 -7.61
C SER A 22 -10.04 12.82 -7.49
N TYR A 23 -10.39 11.97 -8.44
CA TYR A 23 -10.03 10.54 -8.41
C TYR A 23 -8.58 10.25 -8.81
N LEU A 24 -7.87 11.20 -9.41
CA LEU A 24 -6.44 11.10 -9.62
C LEU A 24 -5.72 11.59 -8.35
N TYR A 25 -5.33 10.66 -7.49
CA TYR A 25 -4.49 10.93 -6.32
C TYR A 25 -3.08 10.46 -6.63
N PHE A 26 -2.28 11.38 -7.16
CA PHE A 26 -1.03 11.08 -7.86
C PHE A 26 0.15 10.97 -6.88
N PRO A 27 0.90 9.84 -6.88
CA PRO A 27 2.03 9.63 -5.98
C PRO A 27 3.33 10.17 -6.55
N ILE A 28 4.13 10.80 -5.70
CA ILE A 28 5.55 11.09 -5.93
C ILE A 28 6.36 10.68 -4.70
N ALA A 29 7.52 10.08 -4.89
CA ALA A 29 8.37 9.63 -3.78
C ALA A 29 9.85 9.52 -4.18
N GLY A 30 10.71 9.53 -3.16
CA GLY A 30 12.12 9.16 -3.27
C GLY A 30 12.43 7.87 -2.51
N GLU A 31 13.61 7.33 -2.70
CA GLU A 31 14.12 6.17 -1.93
C GLU A 31 14.61 6.57 -0.52
N ALA A 32 14.82 7.88 -0.29
CA ALA A 32 15.20 8.39 1.04
C ALA A 32 14.08 8.30 2.09
N GLY A 33 12.80 8.13 1.64
CA GLY A 33 11.67 7.90 2.54
C GLY A 33 10.52 8.89 2.40
N LEU A 34 10.75 10.13 1.96
CA LEU A 34 9.67 11.10 1.73
C LEU A 34 8.78 10.63 0.58
N LYS A 35 7.48 10.68 0.82
CA LYS A 35 6.43 10.34 -0.13
C LYS A 35 5.28 11.31 0.00
N SER A 36 4.76 11.73 -1.13
CA SER A 36 3.64 12.65 -1.27
C SER A 36 2.61 12.09 -2.22
N SER A 37 1.35 12.43 -2.00
CA SER A 37 0.28 12.15 -2.97
C SER A 37 -0.68 13.32 -3.00
N PHE A 38 -1.13 13.71 -4.19
CA PHE A 38 -2.00 14.87 -4.36
C PHE A 38 -2.89 14.79 -5.60
N THR A 39 -3.98 15.53 -5.55
CA THR A 39 -4.92 15.69 -6.67
C THR A 39 -4.36 16.67 -7.71
N PRO A 40 -4.97 16.80 -8.89
CA PRO A 40 -4.60 17.83 -9.87
C PRO A 40 -4.57 19.26 -9.34
N ASN A 41 -5.33 19.55 -8.28
CA ASN A 41 -5.32 20.84 -7.59
C ASN A 41 -4.26 20.92 -6.47
N LEU A 42 -3.33 19.97 -6.41
CA LEU A 42 -2.21 19.87 -5.47
C LEU A 42 -2.62 19.80 -3.98
N GLY A 43 -3.85 19.40 -3.71
CA GLY A 43 -4.30 19.03 -2.36
C GLY A 43 -3.99 17.57 -2.05
N GLY A 44 -3.37 17.31 -0.90
CA GLY A 44 -2.96 15.96 -0.51
C GLY A 44 -1.94 15.96 0.61
N ASP A 45 -1.50 14.80 1.05
CA ASP A 45 -0.53 14.67 2.14
C ASP A 45 0.92 14.46 1.69
N ALA A 46 1.83 14.61 2.64
CA ALA A 46 3.25 14.26 2.48
C ALA A 46 3.79 13.75 3.83
N LYS A 47 4.61 12.70 3.78
CA LYS A 47 5.10 12.01 4.99
C LYS A 47 6.36 11.20 4.74
N ILE A 48 7.08 10.87 5.80
CA ILE A 48 8.05 9.78 5.81
C ILE A 48 7.35 8.48 6.24
N ASP A 49 6.64 8.51 7.35
CA ASP A 49 5.87 7.39 7.93
C ASP A 49 4.58 7.90 8.62
N GLN A 50 3.87 7.01 9.32
CA GLN A 50 2.63 7.35 10.03
C GLN A 50 2.82 8.32 11.21
N ASN A 51 4.03 8.44 11.71
CA ASN A 51 4.36 9.30 12.84
C ASN A 51 4.97 10.64 12.41
N THR A 52 5.27 10.80 11.11
CA THR A 52 6.07 11.92 10.60
C THR A 52 5.44 12.49 9.33
N PHE A 53 4.39 13.32 9.49
CA PHE A 53 3.70 13.99 8.39
C PHE A 53 4.19 15.43 8.22
N LEU A 54 4.62 15.76 7.00
CA LEU A 54 4.96 17.13 6.59
C LEU A 54 3.70 17.96 6.40
N LEU A 55 2.74 17.40 5.68
CA LEU A 55 1.42 17.97 5.44
C LEU A 55 0.37 17.12 6.13
N GLU A 56 -0.78 17.73 6.45
CA GLU A 56 -1.87 17.08 7.18
C GLU A 56 -2.34 15.80 6.50
N PRO A 57 -2.54 14.71 7.26
CA PRO A 57 -3.10 13.47 6.73
C PRO A 57 -4.45 13.68 6.04
N VAL A 58 -4.65 13.06 4.87
CA VAL A 58 -5.92 13.10 4.13
C VAL A 58 -6.61 11.75 4.10
N SER A 59 -7.93 11.80 3.95
CA SER A 59 -8.78 10.66 3.63
C SER A 59 -9.65 10.97 2.42
N ALA A 60 -10.34 9.97 1.87
CA ALA A 60 -11.27 10.17 0.74
C ALA A 60 -12.37 11.19 1.07
N GLU A 61 -12.79 11.25 2.34
CA GLU A 61 -13.86 12.13 2.80
C GLU A 61 -13.44 13.61 2.82
N ASN A 62 -12.18 13.91 3.07
CA ASN A 62 -11.68 15.30 3.16
C ASN A 62 -10.75 15.70 2.00
N LEU A 63 -10.56 14.84 0.99
CA LEU A 63 -9.59 15.02 -0.08
C LEU A 63 -9.72 16.36 -0.81
N VAL A 64 -10.94 16.84 -1.01
CA VAL A 64 -11.23 18.05 -1.78
C VAL A 64 -11.42 19.31 -0.91
N ASN A 65 -11.50 19.16 0.40
CA ASN A 65 -11.71 20.27 1.35
C ASN A 65 -10.72 20.26 2.52
N ASN A 66 -9.57 19.63 2.35
CA ASN A 66 -8.48 19.67 3.33
C ASN A 66 -7.68 20.99 3.23
N ARG A 67 -6.85 21.23 4.26
CA ARG A 67 -5.97 22.40 4.34
C ARG A 67 -4.64 22.24 3.59
N ASN A 68 -4.39 21.11 2.96
CA ASN A 68 -3.10 20.69 2.43
C ASN A 68 -2.87 21.07 0.97
N SER A 69 -3.37 22.21 0.56
CA SER A 69 -3.01 22.74 -0.75
C SER A 69 -1.55 23.23 -0.73
N ARG A 70 -0.78 22.77 -1.71
CA ARG A 70 0.53 23.33 -2.04
C ARG A 70 0.33 24.59 -2.85
N ASN A 71 -0.36 25.58 -2.28
CA ASN A 71 -0.86 26.72 -3.02
C ASN A 71 0.25 27.72 -3.35
N PHE A 72 0.14 28.28 -4.53
CA PHE A 72 0.94 29.42 -4.98
C PHE A 72 0.01 30.51 -5.51
N TRP A 73 0.20 31.71 -5.01
CA TRP A 73 -0.67 32.84 -5.27
C TRP A 73 0.04 33.90 -6.09
N CYS A 74 -0.73 34.59 -6.92
CA CYS A 74 -0.34 35.84 -7.55
C CYS A 74 -1.33 36.94 -7.17
N ASN A 75 -0.89 37.95 -6.42
CA ASN A 75 -1.64 39.20 -6.30
C ASN A 75 -1.37 40.02 -7.57
N VAL A 76 -2.39 40.16 -8.42
CA VAL A 76 -2.30 40.88 -9.68
C VAL A 76 -2.77 42.32 -9.49
N LYS A 77 -1.87 43.27 -9.63
CA LYS A 77 -2.09 44.69 -9.33
C LYS A 77 -3.29 45.27 -10.10
N GLY A 78 -4.26 45.76 -9.33
CA GLY A 78 -5.48 46.36 -9.90
C GLY A 78 -6.56 45.34 -10.36
N ILE A 79 -6.31 44.05 -10.27
CA ILE A 79 -7.26 42.99 -10.69
C ILE A 79 -7.71 42.11 -9.50
N GLY A 80 -6.78 41.62 -8.71
CA GLY A 80 -7.09 40.76 -7.55
C GLY A 80 -6.09 39.64 -7.32
N SER A 81 -6.51 38.62 -6.57
CA SER A 81 -5.64 37.51 -6.17
C SER A 81 -6.00 36.25 -6.92
N TRP A 82 -5.05 35.62 -7.54
CA TRP A 82 -5.20 34.37 -8.30
C TRP A 82 -4.42 33.23 -7.64
N SER A 83 -5.05 32.04 -7.56
CA SER A 83 -4.44 30.81 -7.07
C SER A 83 -4.08 29.90 -8.25
N LEU A 84 -2.81 29.52 -8.37
CA LEU A 84 -2.34 28.62 -9.43
C LEU A 84 -2.90 27.19 -9.26
N THR A 85 -3.32 26.82 -8.05
CA THR A 85 -3.90 25.50 -7.77
C THR A 85 -5.43 25.48 -7.86
N GLY A 86 -6.07 26.65 -8.03
CA GLY A 86 -7.52 26.79 -8.02
C GLY A 86 -8.13 26.77 -6.61
N HIS A 87 -7.34 26.76 -5.56
CA HIS A 87 -7.80 26.83 -4.16
C HIS A 87 -8.00 28.27 -3.71
N SER A 88 -8.84 29.01 -4.41
CA SER A 88 -9.30 30.34 -3.99
C SER A 88 -10.82 30.35 -3.87
N ALA A 89 -11.38 31.19 -2.96
CA ALA A 89 -12.83 31.33 -2.82
C ALA A 89 -13.49 31.76 -4.12
N GLU A 90 -12.80 32.58 -4.91
CA GLU A 90 -13.27 32.99 -6.22
C GLU A 90 -13.41 31.79 -7.16
N GLU A 91 -12.38 30.98 -7.29
CA GLU A 91 -12.38 29.82 -8.19
C GLU A 91 -13.34 28.72 -7.72
N LEU A 92 -13.39 28.46 -6.41
CA LEU A 92 -14.36 27.54 -5.83
C LEU A 92 -15.83 27.94 -6.08
N SER A 93 -16.12 29.24 -6.14
CA SER A 93 -17.47 29.75 -6.46
C SER A 93 -17.90 29.49 -7.91
N LYS A 94 -16.95 29.27 -8.81
CA LYS A 94 -17.17 28.98 -10.23
C LYS A 94 -17.23 27.48 -10.53
N LYS A 95 -17.07 26.62 -9.51
CA LYS A 95 -16.97 25.18 -9.66
C LYS A 95 -18.16 24.62 -10.45
N PHE A 96 -17.88 23.73 -11.40
CA PHE A 96 -18.87 23.11 -12.32
C PHE A 96 -19.53 24.09 -13.30
N THR A 97 -18.97 25.27 -13.53
CA THR A 97 -19.40 26.22 -14.56
C THR A 97 -18.34 26.40 -15.62
N GLU A 98 -18.71 26.96 -16.76
CA GLU A 98 -17.76 27.30 -17.85
C GLU A 98 -16.85 28.52 -17.51
N MET A 99 -17.06 29.12 -16.33
CA MET A 99 -16.26 30.26 -15.85
C MET A 99 -15.04 29.82 -15.04
N GLN A 100 -14.89 28.55 -14.72
CA GLN A 100 -13.66 28.04 -14.11
C GLN A 100 -12.46 28.26 -15.01
N ASP A 101 -11.30 28.44 -14.40
CA ASP A 101 -10.04 28.43 -15.12
C ASP A 101 -9.76 27.03 -15.70
N ASP A 102 -9.28 26.97 -16.93
CA ASP A 102 -8.89 25.71 -17.56
C ASP A 102 -7.65 25.12 -16.84
N SER A 103 -7.67 23.82 -16.56
CA SER A 103 -6.55 23.11 -15.93
C SER A 103 -6.21 21.83 -16.67
N GLU A 104 -4.91 21.53 -16.76
CA GLU A 104 -4.37 20.33 -17.41
C GLU A 104 -3.29 19.70 -16.53
N VAL A 105 -3.11 18.39 -16.65
CA VAL A 105 -2.04 17.65 -15.97
C VAL A 105 -1.24 16.86 -16.99
N THR A 106 0.08 16.98 -16.94
CA THR A 106 1.02 16.06 -17.60
C THR A 106 1.82 15.35 -16.52
N ALA A 107 1.87 14.03 -16.54
CA ALA A 107 2.56 13.26 -15.51
C ALA A 107 3.21 11.99 -16.07
N GLY A 108 4.28 11.57 -15.40
CA GLY A 108 4.99 10.32 -15.61
C GLY A 108 5.42 9.73 -14.27
N PHE A 109 6.23 8.69 -14.26
CA PHE A 109 6.60 8.02 -13.02
C PHE A 109 7.28 8.98 -12.03
N MET A 110 6.63 9.20 -10.89
CA MET A 110 7.08 10.03 -9.76
C MET A 110 7.30 11.52 -10.07
N TRP A 111 6.63 12.05 -11.09
CA TRP A 111 6.59 13.49 -11.35
C TRP A 111 5.24 13.90 -11.96
N GLN A 112 4.80 15.12 -11.64
CA GLN A 112 3.57 15.70 -12.20
C GLN A 112 3.78 17.18 -12.48
N LYS A 113 3.26 17.65 -13.61
CA LYS A 113 3.13 19.06 -13.96
C LYS A 113 1.65 19.41 -14.09
N THR A 114 1.19 20.38 -13.30
CA THR A 114 -0.15 20.97 -13.43
C THR A 114 -0.02 22.31 -14.11
N THR A 115 -0.83 22.55 -15.12
CA THR A 115 -0.95 23.82 -15.83
C THR A 115 -2.35 24.38 -15.61
N ARG A 116 -2.45 25.66 -15.24
CA ARG A 116 -3.72 26.38 -15.10
C ARG A 116 -3.65 27.71 -15.83
N GLU A 117 -4.70 28.05 -16.56
CA GLU A 117 -4.78 29.30 -17.30
C GLU A 117 -6.02 30.09 -16.93
N SER A 118 -5.86 31.37 -16.58
CA SER A 118 -6.95 32.26 -16.20
C SER A 118 -7.15 33.36 -17.24
N LYS A 119 -8.35 33.35 -17.85
CA LYS A 119 -8.77 34.41 -18.80
C LYS A 119 -8.95 35.74 -18.10
N LYS A 120 -9.38 35.75 -16.83
CA LYS A 120 -9.60 36.96 -16.03
C LYS A 120 -8.27 37.64 -15.73
N TYR A 121 -7.29 36.87 -15.25
CA TYR A 121 -5.99 37.40 -14.84
C TYR A 121 -4.99 37.46 -15.99
N GLN A 122 -5.31 36.85 -17.15
CA GLN A 122 -4.43 36.75 -18.31
C GLN A 122 -3.05 36.19 -17.93
N LEU A 123 -3.05 35.15 -17.07
CA LEU A 123 -1.87 34.47 -16.60
C LEU A 123 -2.03 32.97 -16.82
N ARG A 124 -0.92 32.32 -17.13
CA ARG A 124 -0.77 30.85 -17.08
C ARG A 124 0.23 30.51 -15.99
N GLY A 125 -0.15 29.58 -15.12
CA GLY A 125 0.70 29.04 -14.08
C GLY A 125 1.00 27.58 -14.35
N GLU A 126 2.24 27.18 -14.19
CA GLU A 126 2.68 25.79 -14.25
C GLU A 126 3.36 25.44 -12.93
N ILE A 127 3.02 24.29 -12.35
CA ILE A 127 3.68 23.75 -11.15
C ILE A 127 4.13 22.35 -11.49
N LEU A 128 5.44 22.15 -11.57
CA LEU A 128 6.10 20.87 -11.73
C LEU A 128 6.56 20.36 -10.36
N SER A 129 6.07 19.18 -9.96
CA SER A 129 6.35 18.58 -8.66
C SER A 129 7.01 17.22 -8.79
N PHE A 130 8.05 16.98 -8.01
CA PHE A 130 8.74 15.67 -7.90
C PHE A 130 9.57 15.61 -6.61
N ILE A 131 10.02 14.40 -6.26
CA ILE A 131 10.94 14.17 -5.14
C ILE A 131 12.21 13.55 -5.72
N PRO A 132 13.40 14.15 -5.52
CA PRO A 132 14.67 13.54 -5.87
C PRO A 132 14.84 12.18 -5.22
N VAL A 133 15.46 11.22 -5.90
CA VAL A 133 15.56 9.83 -5.47
C VAL A 133 16.18 9.67 -4.08
N ASP A 134 17.23 10.44 -3.82
CA ASP A 134 18.10 10.31 -2.63
C ASP A 134 17.87 11.35 -1.54
N LYS A 135 16.77 12.14 -1.61
CA LYS A 135 16.52 13.26 -0.67
C LYS A 135 15.09 13.27 -0.14
N ASN A 136 14.93 13.69 1.11
CA ASN A 136 13.64 13.91 1.76
C ASN A 136 13.12 15.34 1.51
N VAL A 137 13.02 15.73 0.24
CA VAL A 137 12.53 17.03 -0.20
C VAL A 137 11.60 16.91 -1.40
N GLU A 138 10.42 17.49 -1.32
CA GLU A 138 9.52 17.72 -2.45
C GLU A 138 9.91 19.06 -3.11
N ILE A 139 10.19 19.02 -4.39
CA ILE A 139 10.56 20.20 -5.20
C ILE A 139 9.35 20.60 -6.04
N MET A 140 8.99 21.87 -5.96
CA MET A 140 8.01 22.52 -6.81
C MET A 140 8.69 23.61 -7.63
N LEU A 141 8.77 23.41 -8.94
CA LEU A 141 9.16 24.45 -9.89
C LEU A 141 7.88 25.14 -10.38
N VAL A 142 7.69 26.38 -9.96
CA VAL A 142 6.54 27.21 -10.35
C VAL A 142 6.97 28.14 -11.47
N THR A 143 6.20 28.19 -12.56
CA THR A 143 6.40 29.14 -13.68
C THR A 143 5.11 29.93 -13.89
N ILE A 144 5.23 31.25 -14.02
CA ILE A 144 4.11 32.17 -14.28
C ILE A 144 4.40 32.88 -15.59
N THR A 145 3.47 32.78 -16.52
CA THR A 145 3.58 33.46 -17.85
C THR A 145 2.45 34.44 -18.01
N ASN A 146 2.76 35.64 -18.49
CA ASN A 146 1.76 36.63 -18.91
C ASN A 146 1.22 36.25 -20.30
N THR A 147 -0.02 35.77 -20.37
CA THR A 147 -0.71 35.43 -21.64
C THR A 147 -1.54 36.59 -22.20
N GLY A 148 -1.48 37.76 -21.55
CA GLY A 148 -2.17 38.97 -21.96
C GLY A 148 -1.41 39.75 -23.02
N ARG A 149 -2.05 40.85 -23.47
CA ARG A 149 -1.48 41.74 -24.46
C ARG A 149 -0.80 42.97 -23.85
N MET A 150 -0.83 43.10 -22.53
CA MET A 150 -0.24 44.22 -21.79
C MET A 150 0.61 43.69 -20.65
N ALA A 151 1.57 44.47 -20.21
CA ALA A 151 2.37 44.16 -19.03
C ALA A 151 1.48 43.93 -17.80
N GLN A 152 1.80 42.91 -17.03
CA GLN A 152 1.10 42.53 -15.78
C GLN A 152 2.07 42.64 -14.61
N THR A 153 1.68 43.37 -13.58
CA THR A 153 2.46 43.42 -12.34
C THR A 153 1.87 42.49 -11.32
N VAL A 154 2.69 41.55 -10.84
CA VAL A 154 2.26 40.51 -9.91
C VAL A 154 3.15 40.43 -8.67
N THR A 155 2.56 40.11 -7.53
CA THR A 155 3.29 39.77 -6.30
C THR A 155 3.08 38.30 -6.01
N PRO A 156 4.09 37.44 -6.22
CA PRO A 156 3.99 35.98 -6.01
C PRO A 156 4.16 35.62 -4.56
N THR A 157 3.41 34.61 -4.10
CA THR A 157 3.47 34.09 -2.72
C THR A 157 3.23 32.59 -2.70
N ALA A 158 4.20 31.81 -2.20
CA ALA A 158 3.96 30.41 -1.85
C ALA A 158 3.27 30.33 -0.47
N ALA A 159 2.31 29.41 -0.31
CA ALA A 159 1.62 29.22 0.96
C ALA A 159 1.27 27.76 1.17
N ILE A 160 2.10 27.08 1.96
CA ILE A 160 2.02 25.63 2.20
C ILE A 160 1.90 25.39 3.70
N PRO A 161 0.72 24.95 4.22
CA PRO A 161 0.57 24.59 5.64
C PRO A 161 1.52 23.47 6.04
N LEU A 162 2.24 23.63 7.15
CA LEU A 162 3.16 22.62 7.69
C LEU A 162 2.52 21.94 8.89
N TYR A 163 2.33 20.63 8.83
CA TYR A 163 1.62 19.89 9.87
C TYR A 163 2.53 19.48 11.04
N GLY A 164 3.69 18.88 10.76
CA GLY A 164 4.72 18.55 11.75
C GLY A 164 4.27 17.63 12.90
N ARG A 165 3.41 16.62 12.62
CA ARG A 165 2.80 15.73 13.60
C ARG A 165 2.62 14.32 13.06
N SER A 166 2.17 13.39 13.91
CA SER A 166 1.72 12.06 13.50
C SER A 166 0.31 12.07 12.90
N ALA A 167 -0.06 11.00 12.20
CA ALA A 167 -1.42 10.81 11.69
C ALA A 167 -2.47 10.79 12.80
N ASP A 168 -2.15 10.25 13.97
CA ASP A 168 -3.07 10.18 15.11
C ASP A 168 -3.53 11.55 15.58
N ASN A 169 -2.65 12.55 15.48
CA ASN A 169 -2.95 13.90 15.94
C ASN A 169 -4.02 14.64 15.10
N ILE A 170 -4.50 14.06 13.99
CA ILE A 170 -5.64 14.64 13.27
C ILE A 170 -6.92 14.67 14.12
N ARG A 171 -7.03 13.76 15.09
CA ARG A 171 -8.15 13.65 16.03
C ARG A 171 -8.04 14.57 17.22
N ASP A 172 -6.86 15.15 17.43
CA ASP A 172 -6.59 16.04 18.55
C ASP A 172 -6.98 17.49 18.24
N HIS A 173 -7.16 18.28 19.29
CA HIS A 173 -7.36 19.71 19.12
C HIS A 173 -6.11 20.38 18.54
N ARG A 174 -6.22 20.99 17.37
CA ARG A 174 -5.10 21.61 16.66
C ARG A 174 -4.33 22.62 17.52
N HIS A 175 -5.02 23.54 18.19
CA HIS A 175 -4.39 24.54 19.03
C HIS A 175 -3.66 23.95 20.25
N VAL A 176 -4.00 22.74 20.67
CA VAL A 176 -3.27 22.05 21.75
C VAL A 176 -2.00 21.41 21.18
N THR A 177 -2.09 20.74 20.05
CA THR A 177 -0.92 20.10 19.43
C THR A 177 0.03 21.12 18.81
N SER A 178 -0.46 22.27 18.33
CA SER A 178 0.39 23.38 17.84
C SER A 178 1.23 24.04 18.94
N LEU A 179 0.84 23.94 20.23
CA LEU A 179 1.67 24.42 21.34
C LEU A 179 3.09 23.82 21.35
N LEU A 180 3.27 22.67 20.71
CA LEU A 180 4.58 22.03 20.58
C LEU A 180 5.45 22.63 19.48
N HIS A 181 4.89 23.38 18.55
CA HIS A 181 5.61 23.96 17.44
C HIS A 181 6.58 25.05 17.90
N ARG A 182 7.79 25.01 17.36
CA ARG A 182 8.81 26.06 17.43
C ARG A 182 9.12 26.45 15.99
N ILE A 183 8.65 27.65 15.62
CA ILE A 183 8.70 28.16 14.26
C ILE A 183 9.80 29.21 14.17
N GLU A 184 10.63 29.11 13.14
CA GLU A 184 11.68 30.08 12.87
C GLU A 184 11.67 30.45 11.39
N THR A 185 11.74 31.76 11.10
CA THR A 185 11.95 32.24 9.73
C THR A 185 13.44 32.43 9.46
N THR A 186 13.89 31.90 8.33
CA THR A 186 15.25 32.11 7.82
C THR A 186 15.21 33.08 6.64
N ASP A 187 16.36 33.36 6.05
CA ASP A 187 16.45 34.18 4.85
C ASP A 187 15.86 33.54 3.58
N THR A 188 15.53 32.25 3.65
CA THR A 188 14.96 31.49 2.53
C THR A 188 13.60 30.87 2.82
N GLY A 189 13.13 30.86 4.07
CA GLY A 189 11.84 30.26 4.37
C GLY A 189 11.52 30.03 5.83
N VAL A 190 10.59 29.11 6.07
CA VAL A 190 10.00 28.81 7.38
C VAL A 190 10.38 27.38 7.80
N LEU A 191 10.83 27.25 9.05
CA LEU A 191 11.21 26.00 9.68
C LEU A 191 10.32 25.76 10.90
N VAL A 192 9.95 24.51 11.12
CA VAL A 192 9.15 24.09 12.28
C VAL A 192 9.83 22.91 12.95
N THR A 193 10.18 23.06 14.23
CA THR A 193 10.78 21.99 15.03
C THR A 193 9.87 21.73 16.23
N PRO A 194 8.95 20.74 16.16
CA PRO A 194 8.12 20.40 17.29
C PRO A 194 8.96 19.87 18.46
N THR A 195 8.60 20.19 19.69
CA THR A 195 9.33 19.72 20.88
C THR A 195 9.10 18.24 21.18
N LEU A 196 7.88 17.75 20.92
CA LEU A 196 7.45 16.38 21.15
C LEU A 196 6.62 15.87 19.98
N SER A 197 6.59 14.54 19.79
CA SER A 197 5.62 13.82 18.98
C SER A 197 4.66 13.07 19.90
N PHE A 198 3.38 13.05 19.53
CA PHE A 198 2.39 12.13 20.07
C PHE A 198 2.04 11.12 19.00
N ASP A 199 2.28 9.86 19.27
CA ASP A 199 1.92 8.78 18.38
C ASP A 199 1.49 7.54 19.18
N GLU A 200 1.19 6.44 18.52
CA GLU A 200 0.77 5.20 19.17
C GLU A 200 1.81 4.60 20.14
N ARG A 201 3.06 5.05 20.07
CA ARG A 201 4.15 4.68 20.98
C ARG A 201 4.15 5.56 22.25
N GLY A 202 3.28 6.56 22.33
CA GLY A 202 3.20 7.55 23.40
C GLY A 202 3.92 8.86 23.08
N HIS A 203 4.39 9.55 24.11
CA HIS A 203 5.08 10.84 23.98
C HIS A 203 6.57 10.63 23.78
N GLN A 204 7.13 11.21 22.71
CA GLN A 204 8.55 11.11 22.40
C GLN A 204 9.12 12.48 22.04
N VAL A 205 10.41 12.70 22.35
CA VAL A 205 11.12 13.91 21.88
C VAL A 205 11.18 13.89 20.36
N ASN A 206 10.79 15.00 19.75
CA ASN A 206 10.87 15.14 18.29
C ASN A 206 12.22 15.74 17.91
N HIS A 207 12.91 15.11 16.95
CA HIS A 207 14.19 15.57 16.41
C HIS A 207 14.09 16.08 14.97
N MET A 208 12.87 16.02 14.37
CA MET A 208 12.64 16.40 12.99
C MET A 208 12.42 17.90 12.85
N THR A 209 12.97 18.46 11.80
CA THR A 209 12.65 19.80 11.30
C THR A 209 11.81 19.67 10.02
N TYR A 210 10.63 20.27 10.03
CA TYR A 210 9.74 20.38 8.88
C TYR A 210 9.93 21.76 8.27
N TYR A 211 10.01 21.85 6.96
CA TYR A 211 10.38 23.14 6.35
C TYR A 211 9.69 23.42 5.02
N CYS A 212 9.56 24.72 4.72
CA CYS A 212 9.27 25.25 3.40
C CYS A 212 10.24 26.40 3.14
N VAL A 213 11.11 26.23 2.14
CA VAL A 213 12.08 27.24 1.74
C VAL A 213 12.01 27.45 0.23
N GLY A 214 12.44 28.63 -0.27
CA GLY A 214 12.40 28.88 -1.70
C GLY A 214 13.08 30.20 -2.10
N TRP A 215 13.22 30.37 -3.42
CA TRP A 215 13.79 31.54 -4.07
C TRP A 215 13.28 31.64 -5.51
N SER A 216 13.44 32.82 -6.14
CA SER A 216 13.13 32.95 -7.55
C SER A 216 14.10 32.15 -8.42
N GLY A 217 13.74 31.90 -9.69
CA GLY A 217 14.61 31.22 -10.65
C GLY A 217 15.94 31.93 -10.90
N ASN A 218 16.03 33.23 -10.53
CA ASN A 218 17.24 34.05 -10.58
C ASN A 218 18.01 34.08 -9.23
N GLY A 219 17.55 33.32 -8.23
CA GLY A 219 18.19 33.25 -6.90
C GLY A 219 17.77 34.33 -5.91
N GLU A 220 16.75 35.14 -6.21
CA GLU A 220 16.26 36.17 -5.28
C GLU A 220 15.46 35.53 -4.16
N LYS A 221 15.73 35.91 -2.91
CA LYS A 221 15.07 35.38 -1.70
C LYS A 221 13.72 36.08 -1.50
N PRO A 222 12.81 35.44 -0.70
CA PRO A 222 11.59 36.09 -0.24
C PRO A 222 11.90 37.39 0.51
N VAL A 223 11.03 38.37 0.40
CA VAL A 223 11.18 39.67 1.07
C VAL A 223 10.68 39.66 2.50
N ASP A 224 9.69 38.83 2.78
CA ASP A 224 9.14 38.55 4.08
C ASP A 224 8.35 37.22 4.10
N PHE A 225 7.77 36.85 5.25
CA PHE A 225 7.22 35.54 5.48
C PHE A 225 5.88 35.61 6.24
N TYR A 226 5.01 34.62 5.99
CA TYR A 226 3.80 34.37 6.78
C TYR A 226 3.95 32.99 7.46
N PRO A 227 4.63 32.94 8.62
CA PRO A 227 5.03 31.67 9.23
C PRO A 227 3.92 30.96 10.00
N THR A 228 2.79 31.62 10.25
CA THR A 228 1.66 31.06 10.99
C THR A 228 0.34 31.15 10.20
N ALA A 229 -0.61 30.30 10.56
CA ALA A 229 -1.95 30.36 9.99
C ALA A 229 -2.63 31.70 10.30
N GLU A 230 -2.44 32.22 11.51
CA GLU A 230 -3.01 33.49 11.96
C GLU A 230 -2.49 34.67 11.13
N ASP A 231 -1.17 34.73 10.87
CA ASP A 231 -0.56 35.78 10.04
C ASP A 231 -1.04 35.69 8.59
N PHE A 232 -1.22 34.47 8.08
CA PHE A 232 -1.61 34.24 6.70
C PHE A 232 -3.09 34.50 6.45
N VAL A 233 -3.98 33.82 7.22
CA VAL A 233 -5.42 33.91 6.98
C VAL A 233 -6.03 35.21 7.50
N GLY A 234 -5.49 35.77 8.60
CA GLY A 234 -6.03 36.95 9.28
C GLY A 234 -7.34 36.69 9.99
N GLU A 235 -7.79 37.65 10.80
CA GLU A 235 -9.06 37.58 11.50
C GLU A 235 -10.25 37.54 10.52
N GLY A 236 -11.07 36.49 10.63
CA GLY A 236 -12.23 36.25 9.76
C GLY A 236 -11.88 35.73 8.35
N GLY A 237 -10.60 35.47 8.05
CA GLY A 237 -10.15 34.87 6.80
C GLY A 237 -10.15 33.34 6.85
N ASN A 238 -9.76 32.73 5.72
CA ASN A 238 -9.53 31.30 5.59
C ASN A 238 -8.44 31.05 4.52
N PHE A 239 -8.05 29.81 4.29
CA PHE A 239 -7.01 29.48 3.32
C PHE A 239 -7.44 29.72 1.86
N GLU A 240 -8.73 29.79 1.56
CA GLU A 240 -9.29 30.08 0.24
C GLU A 240 -9.37 31.61 -0.02
N ARG A 241 -9.36 32.43 1.04
CA ARG A 241 -9.36 33.89 0.96
C ARG A 241 -8.51 34.51 2.07
N PRO A 242 -7.21 34.26 2.07
CA PRO A 242 -6.33 34.70 3.14
C PRO A 242 -6.12 36.22 3.08
N TYR A 243 -6.11 36.86 4.27
CA TYR A 243 -5.90 38.31 4.43
C TYR A 243 -4.58 38.76 3.81
N ALA A 244 -3.51 37.99 4.07
CA ALA A 244 -2.16 38.30 3.56
C ALA A 244 -2.15 38.49 2.04
N ILE A 245 -2.83 37.59 1.31
CA ILE A 245 -2.89 37.64 -0.15
C ILE A 245 -3.83 38.73 -0.66
N VAL A 246 -5.06 38.81 -0.09
CA VAL A 246 -6.08 39.77 -0.54
C VAL A 246 -5.62 41.22 -0.33
N LYS A 247 -4.88 41.48 0.73
CA LYS A 247 -4.37 42.84 1.07
C LYS A 247 -2.95 43.07 0.59
N ASN A 248 -2.30 42.06 0.05
CA ASN A 248 -0.85 42.11 -0.22
C ASN A 248 -0.10 42.67 1.02
N ALA A 249 -0.41 42.08 2.18
CA ALA A 249 0.05 42.56 3.47
C ALA A 249 1.54 42.30 3.65
N GLU A 250 2.22 43.17 4.38
CA GLU A 250 3.62 42.93 4.78
C GLU A 250 3.69 41.78 5.81
N GLY A 251 4.60 40.83 5.58
CA GLY A 251 4.86 39.71 6.50
C GLY A 251 5.97 40.01 7.52
N VAL A 252 6.34 39.01 8.32
CA VAL A 252 7.46 39.10 9.26
C VAL A 252 8.80 38.91 8.58
N LYS A 253 9.87 39.45 9.15
CA LYS A 253 11.22 39.34 8.57
C LYS A 253 11.94 38.06 8.99
N ALA A 254 13.02 37.74 8.28
CA ALA A 254 13.92 36.63 8.64
C ALA A 254 14.47 36.78 10.04
N GLY A 255 14.63 35.66 10.75
CA GLY A 255 15.07 35.62 12.16
C GLY A 255 13.94 35.75 13.18
N THR A 256 12.67 35.81 12.75
CA THR A 256 11.52 35.81 13.65
C THR A 256 11.31 34.41 14.23
N LYS A 257 11.07 34.33 15.55
CA LYS A 257 10.78 33.10 16.28
C LYS A 257 9.41 33.17 16.91
N ILE A 258 8.61 32.14 16.69
CA ILE A 258 7.22 32.04 17.18
C ILE A 258 7.03 30.65 17.78
N GLU A 259 6.30 30.60 18.87
CA GLU A 259 6.01 29.36 19.57
C GLU A 259 4.50 29.13 19.70
N GLY A 260 4.09 27.86 19.59
CA GLY A 260 2.76 27.45 19.99
C GLY A 260 1.64 27.72 19.00
N LEU A 261 1.95 28.02 17.73
CA LEU A 261 0.96 28.31 16.69
C LEU A 261 1.01 27.31 15.53
N GLU A 262 -0.06 27.27 14.74
CA GLU A 262 -0.13 26.49 13.49
C GLU A 262 0.81 27.10 12.45
N ALA A 263 1.70 26.25 11.90
CA ALA A 263 2.73 26.71 10.97
C ALA A 263 2.27 26.76 9.52
N VAL A 264 2.75 27.75 8.80
CA VAL A 264 2.59 27.89 7.36
C VAL A 264 3.94 28.25 6.73
N GLY A 265 4.31 27.55 5.67
CA GLY A 265 5.42 27.92 4.78
C GLY A 265 4.96 29.03 3.85
N GLY A 266 4.76 30.23 4.38
CA GLY A 266 4.37 31.42 3.62
C GLY A 266 5.61 32.19 3.15
N LEU A 267 5.90 32.18 1.86
CA LEU A 267 7.06 32.85 1.24
C LEU A 267 6.56 33.96 0.32
N HIS A 268 6.77 35.20 0.73
CA HIS A 268 6.34 36.38 -0.02
C HIS A 268 7.51 36.95 -0.82
N PHE A 269 7.35 37.00 -2.14
CA PHE A 269 8.40 37.47 -3.07
C PHE A 269 8.17 38.92 -3.53
N SER A 270 9.22 39.51 -4.07
CA SER A 270 9.16 40.87 -4.63
C SER A 270 8.14 40.98 -5.77
N GLU A 271 7.48 42.13 -5.84
CA GLU A 271 6.65 42.51 -6.99
C GLU A 271 7.49 42.46 -8.30
N ILE A 272 6.94 41.83 -9.33
CA ILE A 272 7.56 41.76 -10.65
C ILE A 272 6.56 42.14 -11.72
N THR A 273 7.04 42.83 -12.78
CA THR A 273 6.26 43.16 -13.97
C THR A 273 6.69 42.26 -15.11
N LEU A 274 5.72 41.55 -15.70
CA LEU A 274 5.91 40.64 -16.83
C LEU A 274 5.34 41.28 -18.09
N GLU A 275 6.16 41.46 -19.11
CA GLU A 275 5.72 41.84 -20.44
C GLU A 275 4.88 40.70 -21.09
N PRO A 276 4.11 40.95 -22.17
CA PRO A 276 3.42 39.90 -22.91
C PRO A 276 4.36 38.76 -23.29
N GLU A 277 3.93 37.52 -23.03
CA GLU A 277 4.68 36.26 -23.22
C GLU A 277 5.93 36.11 -22.33
N GLU A 278 6.21 37.05 -21.45
CA GLU A 278 7.31 36.95 -20.48
C GLU A 278 6.91 35.99 -19.34
N GLU A 279 7.90 35.23 -18.84
CA GLU A 279 7.74 34.33 -17.73
C GLU A 279 8.72 34.61 -16.59
N CYS A 280 8.30 34.25 -15.36
CA CYS A 280 9.17 34.17 -14.20
C CYS A 280 9.01 32.83 -13.53
N SER A 281 10.00 32.39 -12.75
CA SER A 281 9.94 31.10 -12.05
C SER A 281 10.36 31.22 -10.60
N TYR A 282 9.87 30.26 -9.79
CA TYR A 282 10.14 30.11 -8.36
C TYR A 282 10.43 28.67 -8.03
N LEU A 283 11.45 28.44 -7.21
CA LEU A 283 11.89 27.15 -6.72
C LEU A 283 11.45 27.02 -5.27
N ILE A 284 10.50 26.13 -5.00
CA ILE A 284 9.94 25.89 -3.65
C ILE A 284 10.29 24.48 -3.22
N PHE A 285 10.80 24.34 -2.01
CA PHE A 285 11.27 23.11 -1.42
C PHE A 285 10.54 22.88 -0.10
N THR A 286 9.86 21.75 0.03
CA THR A 286 9.23 21.33 1.27
C THR A 286 9.78 19.97 1.69
N GLY A 287 10.06 19.76 2.96
CA GLY A 287 10.69 18.53 3.36
C GLY A 287 10.79 18.34 4.87
N ILE A 288 11.41 17.22 5.24
CA ILE A 288 11.62 16.77 6.62
C ILE A 288 13.07 16.33 6.76
N THR A 289 13.76 16.81 7.78
CA THR A 289 15.14 16.39 8.05
C THR A 289 15.49 16.47 9.54
N GLU A 290 16.43 15.67 10.00
CA GLU A 290 17.09 15.81 11.31
C GLU A 290 18.28 16.78 11.24
N ASP A 291 18.84 16.99 10.04
CA ASP A 291 20.03 17.85 9.85
C ASP A 291 19.67 19.15 9.11
N ILE A 292 19.68 20.25 9.84
CA ILE A 292 19.41 21.58 9.31
C ILE A 292 20.42 22.02 8.21
N GLN A 293 21.60 21.39 8.12
CA GLN A 293 22.57 21.66 7.06
C GLN A 293 22.08 21.19 5.69
N GLU A 294 21.24 20.15 5.64
CA GLU A 294 20.63 19.71 4.38
C GLU A 294 19.78 20.82 3.78
N ILE A 295 18.99 21.54 4.61
CA ILE A 295 18.18 22.70 4.17
C ILE A 295 19.07 23.79 3.59
N ARG A 296 20.17 24.13 4.29
CA ARG A 296 21.12 25.15 3.83
C ARG A 296 21.84 24.77 2.52
N ASN A 297 22.00 23.47 2.30
CA ASN A 297 22.66 22.97 1.08
C ASN A 297 21.73 23.02 -0.15
N LEU A 298 20.38 23.06 0.04
CA LEU A 298 19.45 23.16 -1.08
C LEU A 298 19.73 24.39 -1.96
N SER A 299 19.96 25.56 -1.35
CA SER A 299 20.25 26.80 -2.10
C SER A 299 21.60 26.80 -2.81
N LYS A 300 22.52 25.91 -2.41
CA LYS A 300 23.81 25.70 -3.11
C LYS A 300 23.68 24.69 -4.24
N THR A 301 22.82 23.71 -4.09
CA THR A 301 22.60 22.63 -5.06
C THR A 301 21.66 23.07 -6.18
N TYR A 302 20.53 23.68 -5.84
CA TYR A 302 19.47 24.06 -6.77
C TYR A 302 19.42 25.59 -6.95
N THR A 303 20.51 26.12 -7.47
CA THR A 303 20.71 27.60 -7.62
C THR A 303 19.82 28.21 -8.68
N THR A 304 19.43 27.48 -9.70
CA THR A 304 18.65 27.95 -10.84
C THR A 304 17.61 26.93 -11.28
N ARG A 305 16.67 27.38 -12.14
CA ARG A 305 15.65 26.52 -12.79
C ARG A 305 16.30 25.34 -13.51
N GLU A 306 17.38 25.54 -14.22
CA GLU A 306 18.07 24.49 -15.00
C GLU A 306 18.59 23.38 -14.10
N LYS A 307 19.09 23.71 -12.90
CA LYS A 307 19.55 22.70 -11.93
C LYS A 307 18.41 21.83 -11.40
N VAL A 308 17.23 22.38 -11.24
CA VAL A 308 16.02 21.62 -10.88
C VAL A 308 15.58 20.70 -12.03
N LEU A 309 15.62 21.20 -13.26
CA LEU A 309 15.29 20.38 -14.44
C LEU A 309 16.32 19.26 -14.69
N GLU A 310 17.61 19.51 -14.46
CA GLU A 310 18.65 18.46 -14.48
C GLU A 310 18.33 17.35 -13.44
N GLU A 311 17.90 17.71 -12.26
CA GLU A 311 17.52 16.76 -11.22
C GLU A 311 16.23 15.98 -11.56
N LEU A 312 15.26 16.65 -12.18
CA LEU A 312 14.06 16.00 -12.70
C LEU A 312 14.42 14.90 -13.71
N GLU A 313 15.30 15.20 -14.68
CA GLU A 313 15.68 14.21 -15.69
C GLU A 313 16.41 13.00 -15.08
N LYS A 314 17.22 13.19 -14.03
CA LYS A 314 17.82 12.09 -13.28
C LYS A 314 16.74 11.27 -12.58
N THR A 315 15.75 11.91 -11.95
CA THR A 315 14.64 11.27 -11.28
C THR A 315 13.79 10.46 -12.26
N LYS A 316 13.46 11.02 -13.41
CA LYS A 316 12.74 10.32 -14.48
C LYS A 316 13.50 9.07 -14.95
N ALA A 317 14.80 9.23 -15.27
CA ALA A 317 15.65 8.13 -15.73
C ALA A 317 15.70 6.99 -14.71
N TYR A 318 15.86 7.30 -13.43
CA TYR A 318 15.87 6.32 -12.36
C TYR A 318 14.58 5.50 -12.30
N TRP A 319 13.41 6.14 -12.30
CA TRP A 319 12.14 5.45 -12.21
C TRP A 319 11.77 4.69 -13.49
N GLN A 320 12.17 5.20 -14.65
CA GLN A 320 12.03 4.49 -15.92
C GLN A 320 12.87 3.20 -15.95
N GLU A 321 14.08 3.21 -15.42
CA GLU A 321 14.94 2.03 -15.33
C GLU A 321 14.33 0.93 -14.45
N LYS A 322 13.52 1.30 -13.44
CA LYS A 322 12.83 0.33 -12.57
C LYS A 322 11.68 -0.39 -13.28
N VAL A 323 11.14 0.16 -14.35
CA VAL A 323 10.08 -0.49 -15.15
C VAL A 323 10.73 -1.21 -16.33
N ASN A 324 11.25 -2.40 -16.07
CA ASN A 324 12.06 -3.17 -17.02
C ASN A 324 11.26 -4.21 -17.84
N VAL A 325 9.93 -4.15 -17.79
CA VAL A 325 9.04 -4.97 -18.62
C VAL A 325 8.38 -4.11 -19.70
N ALA A 326 8.63 -4.46 -20.96
CA ALA A 326 8.04 -3.78 -22.11
C ALA A 326 6.96 -4.65 -22.76
N TYR A 327 5.88 -4.02 -23.18
CA TYR A 327 4.77 -4.64 -23.88
C TYR A 327 4.73 -4.14 -25.33
N HIS A 328 4.61 -5.06 -26.27
CA HIS A 328 4.56 -4.77 -27.71
C HIS A 328 3.33 -5.46 -28.33
N THR A 329 2.17 -4.91 -28.12
CA THR A 329 0.91 -5.37 -28.70
C THR A 329 0.49 -4.46 -29.87
N GLY A 330 -0.61 -4.78 -30.54
CA GLY A 330 -1.20 -3.93 -31.56
C GLY A 330 -1.88 -2.67 -31.06
N ASP A 331 -2.03 -2.52 -29.73
CA ASP A 331 -2.64 -1.37 -29.07
C ASP A 331 -1.58 -0.59 -28.26
N SER A 332 -1.22 0.59 -28.75
CA SER A 332 -0.21 1.44 -28.11
C SER A 332 -0.66 1.97 -26.74
N ASP A 333 -1.94 2.28 -26.57
CA ASP A 333 -2.48 2.76 -25.30
C ASP A 333 -2.41 1.66 -24.24
N PHE A 334 -2.75 0.42 -24.61
CA PHE A 334 -2.59 -0.74 -23.74
C PHE A 334 -1.14 -0.92 -23.32
N ASN A 335 -0.19 -0.81 -24.24
CA ASN A 335 1.24 -0.94 -23.93
C ASN A 335 1.66 0.10 -22.88
N GLN A 336 1.26 1.37 -23.02
CA GLN A 336 1.58 2.42 -22.06
C GLN A 336 0.85 2.25 -20.73
N PHE A 337 -0.40 1.81 -20.75
CA PHE A 337 -1.13 1.48 -19.53
C PHE A 337 -0.43 0.36 -18.75
N MET A 338 0.07 -0.66 -19.43
CA MET A 338 0.81 -1.76 -18.82
C MET A 338 2.16 -1.32 -18.21
N HIS A 339 2.79 -0.24 -18.66
CA HIS A 339 3.92 0.35 -17.95
C HIS A 339 3.51 0.82 -16.55
N TRP A 340 2.35 1.47 -16.41
CA TRP A 340 1.82 1.88 -15.11
C TRP A 340 1.43 0.69 -14.24
N VAL A 341 0.86 -0.37 -14.81
CA VAL A 341 0.58 -1.63 -14.09
C VAL A 341 1.89 -2.22 -13.55
N SER A 342 2.93 -2.25 -14.37
CA SER A 342 4.26 -2.75 -13.99
C SER A 342 4.95 -1.89 -12.93
N PHE A 343 4.59 -0.62 -12.82
CA PHE A 343 5.11 0.29 -11.79
C PHE A 343 4.42 0.12 -10.42
N GLN A 344 3.21 -0.47 -10.37
CA GLN A 344 2.43 -0.60 -9.12
C GLN A 344 3.18 -1.32 -7.98
N PRO A 345 3.92 -2.42 -8.21
CA PRO A 345 4.68 -3.09 -7.15
C PRO A 345 5.73 -2.19 -6.49
N ILE A 346 6.34 -1.29 -7.26
CA ILE A 346 7.30 -0.31 -6.76
C ILE A 346 6.59 0.70 -5.86
N LEU A 347 5.44 1.21 -6.27
CA LEU A 347 4.61 2.09 -5.45
C LEU A 347 4.19 1.40 -4.15
N ARG A 348 3.77 0.14 -4.20
CA ARG A 348 3.40 -0.62 -3.00
C ARG A 348 4.59 -0.85 -2.07
N ARG A 349 5.78 -1.10 -2.59
CA ARG A 349 6.99 -1.17 -1.78
C ARG A 349 7.25 0.12 -1.01
N ILE A 350 7.05 1.28 -1.64
CA ILE A 350 7.32 2.59 -1.06
C ILE A 350 6.21 3.02 -0.08
N TYR A 351 4.95 2.89 -0.48
CA TYR A 351 3.79 3.39 0.27
C TYR A 351 3.21 2.38 1.27
N GLY A 352 3.58 1.12 1.17
CA GLY A 352 3.00 0.06 1.99
C GLY A 352 1.65 -0.42 1.44
N CYS A 353 0.72 -0.77 2.34
CA CYS A 353 -0.56 -1.36 1.96
C CYS A 353 -1.44 -0.44 1.11
N SER A 354 -1.29 0.88 1.24
CA SER A 354 -2.07 1.82 0.47
C SER A 354 -1.38 3.17 0.33
N PHE A 355 -1.40 3.71 -0.87
CA PHE A 355 -1.15 5.12 -1.17
C PHE A 355 -2.46 5.87 -1.48
N LEU A 356 -3.61 5.22 -1.32
CA LEU A 356 -4.92 5.86 -1.44
C LEU A 356 -5.11 6.91 -0.34
N PRO A 357 -5.97 7.91 -0.56
CA PRO A 357 -6.23 8.96 0.41
C PRO A 357 -7.00 8.41 1.62
N HIS A 358 -6.30 7.70 2.48
CA HIS A 358 -6.82 7.12 3.70
C HIS A 358 -5.70 6.98 4.72
N HIS A 359 -5.54 7.98 5.59
CA HIS A 359 -4.43 8.08 6.52
C HIS A 359 -4.37 6.94 7.56
N ASP A 360 -5.49 6.32 7.89
CA ASP A 360 -5.53 5.17 8.80
C ASP A 360 -5.18 3.84 8.11
N TYR A 361 -5.19 3.81 6.79
CA TYR A 361 -4.89 2.61 6.04
C TYR A 361 -3.38 2.36 6.00
N GLY A 362 -2.95 1.18 6.38
CA GLY A 362 -1.52 0.89 6.49
C GLY A 362 -0.86 1.41 7.78
N LYS A 363 -1.65 1.93 8.75
CA LYS A 363 -1.16 2.27 10.07
C LYS A 363 -0.45 1.08 10.70
N GLY A 364 0.79 1.28 11.12
CA GLY A 364 1.60 0.24 11.73
C GLY A 364 2.28 -0.75 10.77
N GLY A 365 2.31 -0.51 9.45
CA GLY A 365 3.08 -1.33 8.52
C GLY A 365 2.28 -1.93 7.36
N ARG A 366 2.84 -2.97 6.73
CA ARG A 366 2.24 -3.68 5.60
C ARG A 366 1.40 -4.87 6.07
N GLY A 367 0.32 -5.18 5.36
CA GLY A 367 -0.37 -6.45 5.52
C GLY A 367 0.52 -7.61 5.12
N TRP A 368 0.38 -8.74 5.84
CA TRP A 368 1.14 -9.96 5.56
C TRP A 368 0.95 -10.44 4.11
N ARG A 369 -0.28 -10.61 3.69
CA ARG A 369 -0.64 -11.01 2.32
C ARG A 369 -0.04 -10.07 1.28
N ASP A 370 -0.19 -8.76 1.51
CA ASP A 370 0.25 -7.73 0.57
C ASP A 370 1.74 -7.82 0.25
N LEU A 371 2.57 -8.05 1.27
CA LEU A 371 4.02 -8.13 1.06
C LEU A 371 4.42 -9.33 0.20
N TRP A 372 3.83 -10.51 0.46
CA TRP A 372 4.14 -11.69 -0.34
C TRP A 372 3.70 -11.54 -1.79
N GLN A 373 2.51 -10.97 -2.02
CA GLN A 373 2.01 -10.67 -3.36
C GLN A 373 2.85 -9.60 -4.07
N ASP A 374 3.28 -8.57 -3.34
CA ASP A 374 4.19 -7.55 -3.89
C ASP A 374 5.53 -8.17 -4.31
N CYS A 375 6.07 -9.11 -3.55
CA CYS A 375 7.28 -9.85 -3.91
C CYS A 375 7.11 -10.63 -5.22
N LEU A 376 5.94 -11.22 -5.51
CA LEU A 376 5.67 -11.88 -6.80
C LEU A 376 5.92 -10.95 -7.98
N ALA A 377 5.42 -9.72 -7.90
CA ALA A 377 5.61 -8.75 -8.97
C ALA A 377 7.04 -8.18 -8.99
N LEU A 378 7.67 -7.96 -7.84
CA LEU A 378 9.06 -7.51 -7.74
C LEU A 378 10.04 -8.51 -8.33
N LEU A 379 9.77 -9.82 -8.29
CA LEU A 379 10.60 -10.84 -8.93
C LEU A 379 10.81 -10.57 -10.43
N ILE A 380 9.84 -9.95 -11.09
CA ILE A 380 9.92 -9.59 -12.51
C ILE A 380 10.49 -8.18 -12.68
N MET A 381 10.00 -7.22 -11.89
CA MET A 381 10.25 -5.79 -12.10
C MET A 381 11.57 -5.33 -11.47
N ASN A 382 11.85 -5.74 -10.24
CA ASN A 382 13.02 -5.34 -9.48
C ASN A 382 13.40 -6.42 -8.46
N PRO A 383 14.06 -7.51 -8.89
CA PRO A 383 14.36 -8.67 -8.05
C PRO A 383 15.39 -8.39 -6.96
N ASP A 384 16.12 -7.27 -7.05
CA ASP A 384 17.14 -6.92 -6.07
C ASP A 384 16.54 -6.83 -4.66
N GLY A 385 17.13 -7.55 -3.71
CA GLY A 385 16.71 -7.59 -2.32
C GLY A 385 15.51 -8.51 -2.03
N VAL A 386 14.81 -9.07 -3.02
CA VAL A 386 13.65 -9.96 -2.78
C VAL A 386 14.05 -11.17 -1.94
N ARG A 387 15.21 -11.79 -2.19
CA ARG A 387 15.70 -12.90 -1.38
C ARG A 387 15.75 -12.56 0.12
N GLN A 388 16.30 -11.40 0.46
CA GLN A 388 16.38 -10.96 1.84
C GLN A 388 15.00 -10.65 2.43
N MET A 389 14.12 -10.05 1.63
CA MET A 389 12.73 -9.82 2.04
C MET A 389 12.01 -11.13 2.40
N LEU A 390 12.19 -12.19 1.60
CA LEU A 390 11.61 -13.50 1.90
C LEU A 390 12.14 -14.05 3.23
N LEU A 391 13.47 -14.06 3.42
CA LEU A 391 14.11 -14.54 4.67
C LEU A 391 13.57 -13.81 5.90
N ASP A 392 13.54 -12.48 5.85
CA ASP A 392 13.09 -11.67 6.97
C ASP A 392 11.61 -11.88 7.28
N ASN A 393 10.78 -12.07 6.25
CA ASN A 393 9.34 -12.21 6.41
C ASN A 393 8.94 -13.59 6.97
N PHE A 394 9.69 -14.65 6.69
CA PHE A 394 9.42 -15.95 7.30
C PHE A 394 9.48 -15.92 8.82
N ALA A 395 10.28 -15.03 9.42
CA ALA A 395 10.31 -14.85 10.87
C ALA A 395 8.97 -14.38 11.48
N GLY A 396 8.00 -13.94 10.66
CA GLY A 396 6.65 -13.62 11.10
C GLY A 396 5.69 -14.82 11.19
N VAL A 397 6.11 -16.02 10.80
CA VAL A 397 5.33 -17.27 10.97
C VAL A 397 5.38 -17.68 12.42
N ARG A 398 4.22 -18.09 13.00
CA ARG A 398 4.16 -18.70 14.32
C ARG A 398 4.36 -20.21 14.24
N ILE A 399 4.82 -20.77 15.32
CA ILE A 399 5.05 -22.23 15.41
C ILE A 399 3.76 -23.06 15.22
N ASP A 400 2.60 -22.48 15.44
CA ASP A 400 1.30 -23.12 15.20
C ASP A 400 0.84 -23.05 13.72
N GLY A 401 1.70 -22.59 12.81
CA GLY A 401 1.42 -22.44 11.39
C GLY A 401 0.56 -21.22 11.01
N SER A 402 0.17 -20.40 11.98
CA SER A 402 -0.38 -19.06 11.73
C SER A 402 0.76 -18.04 11.55
N ASN A 403 0.45 -16.77 11.45
CA ASN A 403 1.45 -15.71 11.27
C ASN A 403 1.00 -14.40 11.91
N ALA A 404 1.95 -13.47 12.07
CA ALA A 404 1.67 -12.09 12.36
C ALA A 404 0.85 -11.46 11.22
N THR A 405 -0.13 -10.62 11.54
CA THR A 405 -1.01 -10.03 10.52
C THR A 405 -0.36 -8.84 9.82
N ILE A 406 0.54 -8.15 10.51
CA ILE A 406 1.17 -6.91 10.02
C ILE A 406 2.68 -7.02 10.15
N ILE A 407 3.37 -6.55 9.12
CA ILE A 407 4.82 -6.35 9.10
C ILE A 407 5.08 -4.90 9.48
N GLY A 408 5.94 -4.69 10.48
CA GLY A 408 6.25 -3.37 11.01
C GLY A 408 7.02 -2.47 10.03
N SER A 409 7.40 -1.30 10.49
CA SER A 409 8.12 -0.31 9.68
C SER A 409 9.56 -0.70 9.37
N LYS A 410 10.13 -1.55 10.21
CA LYS A 410 11.49 -2.08 10.02
C LYS A 410 11.42 -3.52 9.53
N GLN A 411 12.39 -3.88 8.73
CA GLN A 411 12.54 -5.24 8.24
C GLN A 411 12.69 -6.23 9.41
N GLY A 412 11.92 -7.33 9.38
CA GLY A 412 11.90 -8.31 10.46
C GLY A 412 11.11 -7.89 11.72
N GLU A 413 10.41 -6.77 11.67
CA GLU A 413 9.50 -6.33 12.74
C GLU A 413 8.07 -6.78 12.43
N PHE A 414 7.39 -7.38 13.42
CA PHE A 414 6.05 -7.90 13.25
C PHE A 414 5.10 -7.40 14.34
N VAL A 415 3.83 -7.22 13.97
CA VAL A 415 2.74 -6.86 14.87
C VAL A 415 1.63 -7.91 14.74
N ALA A 416 1.14 -8.39 15.88
CA ALA A 416 0.13 -9.46 15.92
C ALA A 416 -1.15 -9.08 15.18
N ASP A 417 -1.72 -7.93 15.51
CA ASP A 417 -2.86 -7.30 14.83
C ASP A 417 -3.02 -5.85 15.32
N ARG A 418 -3.72 -5.02 14.54
CA ARG A 418 -3.92 -3.59 14.80
C ARG A 418 -4.67 -3.28 16.09
N ASN A 419 -5.59 -4.14 16.53
CA ASN A 419 -6.51 -3.86 17.63
C ASN A 419 -6.45 -4.93 18.73
N ASN A 420 -5.36 -5.69 18.84
CA ASN A 420 -5.27 -6.87 19.73
C ASN A 420 -6.40 -7.88 19.48
N ILE A 421 -7.04 -7.85 18.33
CA ILE A 421 -8.06 -8.83 17.90
C ILE A 421 -7.34 -9.87 17.09
N THR A 422 -7.33 -11.10 17.59
CA THR A 422 -6.74 -12.21 16.85
C THR A 422 -7.62 -12.57 15.67
N ARG A 423 -7.09 -12.38 14.48
CA ARG A 423 -7.69 -12.91 13.26
C ARG A 423 -6.68 -13.82 12.58
N VAL A 424 -7.10 -15.04 12.31
CA VAL A 424 -6.38 -15.93 11.42
C VAL A 424 -7.04 -15.81 10.05
N TRP A 425 -6.30 -15.27 9.10
CA TRP A 425 -6.69 -15.20 7.71
C TRP A 425 -6.22 -16.48 7.04
N MET A 426 -7.17 -17.28 6.57
CA MET A 426 -6.84 -18.63 6.15
C MET A 426 -5.94 -18.70 4.91
N ASP A 427 -5.96 -17.68 4.07
CA ASP A 427 -5.10 -17.58 2.88
C ASP A 427 -3.65 -17.17 3.18
N HIS A 428 -3.37 -16.68 4.38
CA HIS A 428 -2.05 -16.15 4.71
C HIS A 428 -0.92 -17.18 4.63
N GLY A 429 -1.21 -18.46 4.84
CA GLY A 429 -0.24 -19.55 4.67
C GLY A 429 0.01 -19.94 3.21
N VAL A 430 -0.84 -19.50 2.27
CA VAL A 430 -0.72 -19.82 0.85
C VAL A 430 0.37 -18.99 0.17
N TRP A 431 0.38 -17.70 0.41
CA TRP A 431 1.22 -16.74 -0.32
C TRP A 431 2.71 -16.93 -0.12
N PRO A 432 3.22 -17.25 1.09
CA PRO A 432 4.64 -17.54 1.27
C PRO A 432 5.14 -18.66 0.37
N MET A 433 4.35 -19.73 0.21
CA MET A 433 4.74 -20.85 -0.64
C MET A 433 4.74 -20.47 -2.12
N ILE A 434 3.68 -19.85 -2.63
CA ILE A 434 3.59 -19.40 -4.03
C ILE A 434 4.77 -18.48 -4.35
N THR A 435 5.05 -17.50 -3.50
CA THR A 435 6.13 -16.54 -3.73
C THR A 435 7.50 -17.20 -3.69
N THR A 436 7.72 -18.12 -2.76
CA THR A 436 8.98 -18.86 -2.65
C THR A 436 9.20 -19.78 -3.85
N LYS A 437 8.16 -20.47 -4.32
CA LYS A 437 8.22 -21.30 -5.53
C LYS A 437 8.65 -20.48 -6.74
N PHE A 438 7.97 -19.34 -6.98
CA PHE A 438 8.31 -18.44 -8.08
C PHE A 438 9.73 -17.89 -7.98
N TYR A 439 10.19 -17.52 -6.77
CA TYR A 439 11.57 -17.11 -6.56
C TYR A 439 12.57 -18.20 -6.93
N ILE A 440 12.33 -19.43 -6.47
CA ILE A 440 13.23 -20.57 -6.75
C ILE A 440 13.18 -20.93 -8.24
N ASP A 441 12.02 -20.95 -8.87
CA ASP A 441 11.86 -21.25 -10.30
C ASP A 441 12.61 -20.23 -11.16
N GLN A 442 12.63 -18.96 -10.76
CA GLN A 442 13.32 -17.89 -11.49
C GLN A 442 14.83 -17.90 -11.28
N THR A 443 15.28 -18.21 -10.06
CA THR A 443 16.70 -18.05 -9.66
C THR A 443 17.46 -19.36 -9.61
N GLY A 444 16.79 -20.49 -9.44
CA GLY A 444 17.41 -21.79 -9.14
C GLY A 444 17.98 -21.88 -7.72
N ASP A 445 17.68 -20.93 -6.81
CA ASP A 445 18.21 -20.87 -5.43
C ASP A 445 17.48 -21.84 -4.50
N LEU A 446 17.68 -23.16 -4.70
CA LEU A 446 17.15 -24.18 -3.79
C LEU A 446 17.78 -24.15 -2.41
N GLU A 447 18.93 -23.48 -2.23
CA GLU A 447 19.58 -23.31 -0.93
C GLU A 447 18.77 -22.43 0.04
N LEU A 448 17.84 -21.62 -0.49
CA LEU A 448 16.90 -20.86 0.31
C LEU A 448 16.13 -21.77 1.28
N LEU A 449 15.76 -22.98 0.86
CA LEU A 449 15.00 -23.94 1.67
C LEU A 449 15.71 -24.35 2.97
N GLU A 450 17.06 -24.29 2.99
CA GLU A 450 17.89 -24.62 4.14
C GLU A 450 18.17 -23.43 5.08
N LYS A 451 17.85 -22.20 4.65
CA LYS A 451 18.11 -21.04 5.49
C LYS A 451 17.17 -21.04 6.68
N GLU A 452 17.68 -20.62 7.81
CA GLU A 452 16.95 -20.58 9.06
C GLU A 452 16.35 -19.19 9.31
N ALA A 453 15.14 -19.18 9.88
CA ALA A 453 14.46 -18.01 10.37
C ALA A 453 13.86 -18.31 11.74
N ALA A 454 13.71 -17.28 12.58
CA ALA A 454 13.00 -17.40 13.86
C ALA A 454 11.50 -17.59 13.62
N TYR A 455 10.78 -17.95 14.69
CA TYR A 455 9.32 -17.96 14.73
C TYR A 455 8.80 -16.81 15.57
N PHE A 456 7.78 -16.12 15.04
CA PHE A 456 7.10 -15.07 15.79
C PHE A 456 6.32 -15.63 16.96
N LYS A 457 6.35 -14.93 18.10
CA LYS A 457 5.58 -15.30 19.30
C LYS A 457 4.91 -14.08 19.90
N ASP A 458 3.67 -14.26 20.25
CA ASP A 458 2.87 -13.36 21.07
C ASP A 458 1.99 -14.21 22.02
N LYS A 459 1.03 -13.58 22.68
CA LYS A 459 0.10 -14.28 23.54
C LYS A 459 -0.87 -15.22 22.81
N GLN A 460 -0.97 -15.16 21.48
CA GLN A 460 -1.90 -15.97 20.70
C GLN A 460 -1.29 -17.34 20.39
N ILE A 461 -2.07 -18.39 20.58
CA ILE A 461 -1.69 -19.78 20.30
C ILE A 461 -2.84 -20.54 19.65
N ALA A 462 -2.57 -21.76 19.25
CA ALA A 462 -3.55 -22.68 18.68
C ALA A 462 -4.32 -22.04 17.50
N ARG A 463 -3.57 -21.43 16.57
CA ARG A 463 -4.11 -20.75 15.41
C ARG A 463 -5.19 -19.71 15.77
N GLY A 464 -4.90 -18.95 16.84
CA GLY A 464 -5.76 -17.86 17.31
C GLY A 464 -6.99 -18.28 18.12
N THR A 465 -7.12 -19.53 18.50
CA THR A 465 -8.28 -20.02 19.28
C THR A 465 -8.07 -19.98 20.79
N ARG A 466 -6.83 -19.90 21.24
CA ARG A 466 -6.45 -19.89 22.66
C ARG A 466 -5.41 -18.78 22.93
N THR A 467 -5.23 -18.50 24.22
CA THR A 467 -4.25 -17.54 24.71
C THR A 467 -3.24 -18.23 25.60
N ASP A 468 -1.96 -18.00 25.34
CA ASP A 468 -0.86 -18.43 26.19
C ASP A 468 -0.83 -17.59 27.48
N THR A 469 -1.24 -18.17 28.60
CA THR A 469 -1.31 -17.48 29.89
C THR A 469 0.05 -17.31 30.56
N LEU A 470 1.09 -17.96 30.05
CA LEU A 470 2.47 -17.84 30.53
C LEU A 470 3.26 -16.77 29.79
N TRP A 471 2.75 -16.29 28.66
CA TRP A 471 3.40 -15.24 27.88
C TRP A 471 3.11 -13.85 28.45
N ASP A 472 4.16 -13.05 28.60
CA ASP A 472 4.09 -11.61 28.87
C ASP A 472 5.14 -10.88 28.04
N GLU A 473 5.16 -9.54 28.10
CA GLU A 473 6.08 -8.71 27.31
C GLU A 473 7.56 -9.00 27.57
N SER A 474 7.92 -9.52 28.74
CA SER A 474 9.31 -9.90 29.07
C SER A 474 9.77 -11.15 28.33
N TYR A 475 8.85 -11.99 27.87
CA TYR A 475 9.16 -13.12 27.00
C TYR A 475 9.74 -12.65 25.66
N GLY A 476 9.25 -11.54 25.15
CA GLY A 476 9.61 -10.98 23.84
C GLY A 476 8.77 -11.55 22.71
N CYS A 477 9.17 -11.25 21.46
CA CYS A 477 8.42 -11.57 20.25
C CYS A 477 8.92 -12.81 19.48
N TRP A 478 9.83 -13.58 20.06
CA TRP A 478 10.39 -14.78 19.42
C TRP A 478 10.07 -16.03 20.21
N GLN A 479 9.63 -17.08 19.49
CA GLN A 479 9.44 -18.41 20.06
C GLN A 479 10.72 -18.90 20.72
N LYS A 480 10.60 -19.54 21.89
CA LYS A 480 11.73 -20.15 22.60
C LYS A 480 11.53 -21.65 22.76
N THR A 481 12.64 -22.33 22.93
CA THR A 481 12.68 -23.71 23.37
C THR A 481 12.53 -23.79 24.90
N LYS A 482 12.19 -24.96 25.44
CA LYS A 482 12.18 -25.26 26.89
C LYS A 482 13.51 -24.97 27.60
N ARG A 483 14.57 -24.76 26.84
CA ARG A 483 15.89 -24.35 27.35
C ARG A 483 16.08 -22.82 27.37
N GLY A 484 15.08 -22.05 26.95
CA GLY A 484 15.11 -20.59 26.87
C GLY A 484 15.92 -20.04 25.69
N VAL A 485 16.28 -20.89 24.72
CA VAL A 485 16.97 -20.47 23.48
C VAL A 485 15.92 -20.11 22.42
N ARG A 486 16.20 -19.12 21.60
CA ARG A 486 15.35 -18.76 20.45
C ARG A 486 15.21 -19.97 19.52
N GLU A 487 13.97 -20.35 19.20
CA GLU A 487 13.69 -21.40 18.23
C GLU A 487 13.88 -20.85 16.81
N GLU A 488 14.61 -21.60 16.00
CA GLU A 488 14.84 -21.33 14.59
C GLU A 488 14.54 -22.57 13.77
N GLY A 489 13.94 -22.39 12.63
CA GLY A 489 13.65 -23.47 11.69
C GLY A 489 14.01 -23.07 10.27
N THR A 490 14.21 -24.06 9.42
CA THR A 490 14.47 -23.82 8.00
C THR A 490 13.24 -23.20 7.31
N ILE A 491 13.47 -22.51 6.21
CA ILE A 491 12.37 -21.99 5.36
C ILE A 491 11.44 -23.13 4.93
N LEU A 492 12.00 -24.30 4.60
CA LEU A 492 11.20 -25.50 4.34
C LEU A 492 10.30 -25.84 5.53
N GLU A 493 10.82 -25.80 6.76
CA GLU A 493 10.03 -26.05 7.97
C GLU A 493 8.89 -25.06 8.14
N HIS A 494 9.12 -23.76 7.92
CA HIS A 494 8.07 -22.75 7.94
C HIS A 494 6.96 -23.01 6.91
N LEU A 495 7.34 -23.35 5.68
CA LEU A 495 6.39 -23.72 4.62
C LEU A 495 5.58 -24.96 4.97
N LEU A 496 6.23 -26.00 5.50
CA LEU A 496 5.56 -27.22 5.94
C LEU A 496 4.54 -26.91 7.05
N LEU A 497 4.92 -26.13 8.07
CA LEU A 497 4.03 -25.77 9.17
C LEU A 497 2.78 -25.05 8.69
N GLN A 498 2.91 -24.04 7.83
CA GLN A 498 1.76 -23.29 7.33
C GLN A 498 0.80 -24.15 6.52
N ASN A 499 1.32 -25.04 5.67
CA ASN A 499 0.50 -25.84 4.77
C ASN A 499 -0.06 -27.11 5.44
N LEU A 500 0.70 -27.78 6.29
CA LEU A 500 0.23 -28.98 6.99
C LEU A 500 -0.79 -28.65 8.08
N THR A 501 -0.58 -27.62 8.89
CA THR A 501 -1.57 -27.21 9.90
C THR A 501 -2.89 -26.79 9.26
N ALA A 502 -2.86 -26.11 8.10
CA ALA A 502 -4.06 -25.79 7.35
C ALA A 502 -4.79 -27.04 6.83
N PHE A 503 -4.06 -28.04 6.31
CA PHE A 503 -4.64 -29.31 5.83
C PHE A 503 -5.47 -30.03 6.90
N TYR A 504 -5.10 -29.90 8.18
CA TYR A 504 -5.80 -30.50 9.31
C TYR A 504 -6.87 -29.58 9.92
N GLU A 505 -6.89 -28.28 9.62
CA GLU A 505 -7.87 -27.32 10.15
C GLU A 505 -9.12 -27.25 9.28
N VAL A 506 -9.97 -28.29 9.34
CA VAL A 506 -11.12 -28.46 8.45
C VAL A 506 -12.46 -28.20 9.14
N GLY A 507 -13.48 -27.86 8.34
CA GLY A 507 -14.86 -27.73 8.75
C GLY A 507 -15.68 -29.00 8.52
N GLU A 508 -17.01 -28.87 8.57
CA GLU A 508 -17.96 -29.99 8.51
C GLU A 508 -17.90 -30.76 7.17
N HIS A 509 -17.52 -30.10 6.09
CA HIS A 509 -17.43 -30.66 4.73
C HIS A 509 -16.00 -31.13 4.38
N ASN A 510 -15.10 -31.11 5.36
CA ASN A 510 -13.70 -31.53 5.20
C ASN A 510 -12.87 -30.64 4.24
N ASN A 511 -13.32 -29.42 4.03
CA ASN A 511 -12.54 -28.34 3.44
C ASN A 511 -11.93 -27.46 4.53
N ILE A 512 -10.91 -26.67 4.21
CA ILE A 512 -10.19 -25.85 5.19
C ILE A 512 -11.10 -24.72 5.68
N ARG A 513 -11.12 -24.50 7.00
CA ARG A 513 -11.96 -23.48 7.64
C ARG A 513 -11.59 -22.08 7.20
N LEU A 514 -12.62 -21.24 6.97
CA LEU A 514 -12.46 -19.86 6.52
C LEU A 514 -11.86 -18.95 7.60
N ARG A 515 -12.17 -19.18 8.87
CA ARG A 515 -11.71 -18.37 10.00
C ARG A 515 -12.11 -16.90 9.87
N GLY A 516 -11.14 -15.96 9.94
CA GLY A 516 -11.41 -14.53 9.86
C GLY A 516 -11.85 -14.03 8.48
N ALA A 517 -11.41 -14.66 7.44
CA ALA A 517 -11.74 -14.60 6.02
C ALA A 517 -10.60 -15.27 5.23
N ASP A 518 -10.68 -15.25 3.90
CA ASP A 518 -9.55 -15.51 3.00
C ASP A 518 -9.13 -14.20 2.28
N TRP A 519 -8.57 -14.29 1.08
CA TRP A 519 -8.21 -13.13 0.26
C TRP A 519 -9.39 -12.16 0.04
N ASN A 520 -10.60 -12.68 0.01
CA ASN A 520 -11.80 -11.85 -0.01
C ASN A 520 -12.20 -11.47 1.42
N ASP A 521 -11.71 -10.33 1.88
CA ASP A 521 -12.00 -9.76 3.22
C ASP A 521 -13.49 -9.56 3.49
N ALA A 522 -14.33 -9.60 2.45
CA ALA A 522 -15.79 -9.51 2.58
C ALA A 522 -16.45 -10.73 3.23
N LEU A 523 -15.73 -11.86 3.33
CA LEU A 523 -16.23 -13.13 3.90
C LEU A 523 -16.07 -13.22 5.43
N ASP A 524 -16.05 -12.12 6.13
CA ASP A 524 -15.60 -11.98 7.52
C ASP A 524 -16.62 -12.41 8.60
N MET A 525 -17.81 -12.86 8.20
CA MET A 525 -18.88 -13.26 9.14
C MET A 525 -19.13 -14.78 9.21
N ALA A 526 -18.38 -15.57 8.45
CA ALA A 526 -18.50 -17.02 8.43
C ALA A 526 -17.40 -17.72 9.25
N CYS A 527 -16.97 -17.11 10.36
CA CYS A 527 -15.78 -17.53 11.13
C CYS A 527 -15.94 -18.83 11.92
N GLU A 528 -17.18 -19.25 12.24
CA GLU A 528 -17.44 -20.44 13.05
C GLU A 528 -17.52 -21.71 12.21
N LYS A 529 -18.35 -21.70 11.14
CA LYS A 529 -18.60 -22.87 10.29
C LYS A 529 -18.23 -22.70 8.83
N GLY A 530 -17.82 -21.48 8.43
CA GLY A 530 -17.40 -21.22 7.07
C GLY A 530 -16.17 -22.03 6.66
N GLU A 531 -16.19 -22.46 5.40
CA GLU A 531 -15.07 -23.16 4.76
C GLU A 531 -14.74 -22.48 3.45
N SER A 532 -13.45 -22.41 3.09
CA SER A 532 -12.99 -21.92 1.80
C SER A 532 -12.52 -23.09 0.94
N VAL A 533 -13.36 -23.55 0.04
CA VAL A 533 -12.98 -24.51 -1.00
C VAL A 533 -11.99 -23.86 -1.97
N ALA A 534 -12.16 -22.56 -2.23
CA ALA A 534 -11.26 -21.77 -3.07
C ALA A 534 -9.80 -21.90 -2.63
N PHE A 535 -9.51 -21.58 -1.37
CA PHE A 535 -8.16 -21.69 -0.84
C PHE A 535 -7.76 -23.09 -0.41
N SER A 536 -8.70 -24.03 -0.19
CA SER A 536 -8.38 -25.45 -0.06
C SER A 536 -7.70 -25.97 -1.34
N ASN A 537 -8.14 -25.52 -2.52
CA ASN A 537 -7.44 -25.79 -3.78
C ASN A 537 -5.99 -25.24 -3.76
N ALA A 538 -5.81 -23.99 -3.32
CA ALA A 538 -4.48 -23.40 -3.27
C ALA A 538 -3.52 -24.15 -2.34
N TYR A 539 -4.01 -24.60 -1.17
CA TYR A 539 -3.20 -25.42 -0.27
C TYR A 539 -2.90 -26.81 -0.85
N ALA A 540 -3.83 -27.41 -1.60
CA ALA A 540 -3.56 -28.66 -2.31
C ALA A 540 -2.44 -28.49 -3.33
N GLY A 541 -2.48 -27.41 -4.11
CA GLY A 541 -1.41 -27.04 -5.05
C GLY A 541 -0.08 -26.83 -4.34
N ASN A 542 -0.06 -26.08 -3.24
CA ASN A 542 1.15 -25.83 -2.47
C ASN A 542 1.80 -27.10 -1.94
N LEU A 543 1.02 -28.08 -1.47
CA LEU A 543 1.56 -29.36 -1.01
C LEU A 543 2.25 -30.13 -2.15
N ALA A 544 1.68 -30.10 -3.35
CA ALA A 544 2.29 -30.68 -4.55
C ALA A 544 3.59 -29.92 -4.94
N ASP A 545 3.56 -28.59 -4.86
CA ASP A 545 4.70 -27.74 -5.18
C ASP A 545 5.86 -27.92 -4.19
N ILE A 546 5.58 -28.08 -2.89
CA ILE A 546 6.62 -28.40 -1.88
C ILE A 546 7.25 -29.76 -2.19
N ALA A 547 6.44 -30.75 -2.58
CA ALA A 547 6.95 -32.06 -2.97
C ALA A 547 7.88 -31.97 -4.19
N GLU A 548 7.51 -31.20 -5.21
CA GLU A 548 8.33 -30.92 -6.39
C GLU A 548 9.65 -30.23 -6.04
N LEU A 549 9.61 -29.22 -5.17
CA LEU A 549 10.82 -28.53 -4.71
C LEU A 549 11.75 -29.46 -3.93
N LEU A 550 11.22 -30.37 -3.11
CA LEU A 550 12.01 -31.39 -2.39
C LEU A 550 12.71 -32.35 -3.34
N GLU A 551 12.04 -32.81 -4.40
CA GLU A 551 12.64 -33.65 -5.43
C GLU A 551 13.78 -32.92 -6.16
N ALA A 552 13.53 -31.66 -6.55
CA ALA A 552 14.55 -30.81 -7.18
C ALA A 552 15.75 -30.57 -6.24
N TYR A 553 15.47 -30.32 -4.95
CA TYR A 553 16.48 -30.14 -3.91
C TYR A 553 17.32 -31.42 -3.72
N GLN A 554 16.68 -32.58 -3.56
CA GLN A 554 17.37 -33.87 -3.46
C GLN A 554 18.28 -34.14 -4.67
N LYS A 555 17.75 -33.92 -5.86
CA LYS A 555 18.51 -34.09 -7.13
C LYS A 555 19.72 -33.17 -7.21
N LYS A 556 19.57 -31.91 -6.76
CA LYS A 556 20.66 -30.91 -6.83
C LYS A 556 21.74 -31.15 -5.76
N THR A 557 21.33 -31.49 -4.53
CA THR A 557 22.24 -31.56 -3.37
C THR A 557 22.76 -32.97 -3.08
N GLY A 558 22.03 -34.02 -3.52
CA GLY A 558 22.31 -35.41 -3.16
C GLY A 558 21.96 -35.77 -1.74
N LYS A 559 21.27 -34.88 -0.99
CA LYS A 559 20.84 -35.13 0.40
C LYS A 559 19.64 -36.09 0.41
N GLU A 560 19.66 -37.04 1.33
CA GLU A 560 18.59 -38.04 1.51
C GLU A 560 17.58 -37.64 2.58
N THR A 561 17.95 -36.70 3.45
CA THR A 561 17.15 -36.26 4.59
C THR A 561 17.14 -34.75 4.74
N VAL A 562 16.13 -34.25 5.45
CA VAL A 562 16.03 -32.86 5.95
C VAL A 562 15.83 -32.90 7.45
N SER A 563 16.41 -31.91 8.17
CA SER A 563 16.28 -31.78 9.61
C SER A 563 15.10 -30.87 9.93
N LEU A 564 14.13 -31.37 10.69
CA LEU A 564 12.92 -30.65 11.05
C LEU A 564 12.66 -30.74 12.56
N LEU A 565 11.91 -29.79 13.11
CA LEU A 565 11.45 -29.82 14.49
C LEU A 565 10.68 -31.13 14.78
N ALA A 566 11.02 -31.79 15.89
CA ALA A 566 10.49 -33.12 16.20
C ALA A 566 8.97 -33.15 16.26
N GLU A 567 8.33 -32.11 16.73
CA GLU A 567 6.88 -31.96 16.82
C GLU A 567 6.16 -32.03 15.45
N ILE A 568 6.81 -31.66 14.36
CA ILE A 568 6.23 -31.69 13.00
C ILE A 568 5.85 -33.12 12.57
N VAL A 569 6.54 -34.14 13.12
CA VAL A 569 6.26 -35.56 12.80
C VAL A 569 4.78 -35.92 13.01
N ILE A 570 4.12 -35.29 13.98
CA ILE A 570 2.68 -35.50 14.24
C ILE A 570 1.84 -35.14 13.00
N LEU A 571 2.23 -34.05 12.29
CA LEU A 571 1.54 -33.60 11.09
C LEU A 571 1.86 -34.43 9.84
N LEU A 572 2.86 -35.28 9.91
CA LEU A 572 3.25 -36.22 8.84
C LEU A 572 2.54 -37.57 8.88
N GLU A 573 1.52 -37.69 9.71
CA GLU A 573 0.64 -38.90 9.67
C GLU A 573 0.11 -39.08 8.24
N ASP A 574 0.25 -40.31 7.71
CA ASP A 574 -0.11 -40.64 6.32
C ASP A 574 -1.07 -41.81 6.29
N ASN A 575 -2.37 -41.51 6.34
CA ASN A 575 -3.41 -42.53 6.37
C ASN A 575 -4.69 -42.01 5.68
N PRO A 576 -5.09 -42.55 4.53
CA PRO A 576 -6.30 -42.12 3.83
C PRO A 576 -7.58 -42.16 4.68
N ALA A 577 -7.72 -43.18 5.57
CA ALA A 577 -8.87 -43.29 6.49
C ALA A 577 -8.88 -42.19 7.57
N LEU A 578 -7.73 -41.56 7.82
CA LEU A 578 -7.64 -40.35 8.64
C LEU A 578 -8.10 -39.15 7.86
N TYR A 579 -7.67 -39.00 6.60
CA TYR A 579 -8.02 -37.86 5.76
C TYR A 579 -9.52 -37.74 5.51
N ASP A 580 -10.24 -38.87 5.42
CA ASP A 580 -11.70 -38.92 5.26
C ASP A 580 -12.47 -38.49 6.51
N SER A 581 -11.82 -38.40 7.68
CA SER A 581 -12.48 -38.08 8.96
C SER A 581 -12.11 -36.70 9.48
N VAL A 582 -13.07 -35.78 9.48
CA VAL A 582 -12.94 -34.46 10.10
C VAL A 582 -12.45 -34.54 11.54
N GLU A 583 -13.06 -35.41 12.35
CA GLU A 583 -12.71 -35.61 13.77
C GLU A 583 -11.25 -36.03 13.94
N LYS A 584 -10.78 -36.98 13.14
CA LYS A 584 -9.38 -37.47 13.22
C LYS A 584 -8.40 -36.40 12.77
N LYS A 585 -8.70 -35.62 11.70
CA LYS A 585 -7.88 -34.50 11.28
C LYS A 585 -7.74 -33.47 12.39
N LEU A 586 -8.85 -33.03 12.97
CA LEU A 586 -8.84 -32.05 14.07
C LEU A 586 -8.11 -32.61 15.31
N HIS A 587 -8.15 -33.92 15.56
CA HIS A 587 -7.39 -34.56 16.65
C HIS A 587 -5.87 -34.45 16.40
N VAL A 588 -5.40 -34.77 15.20
CA VAL A 588 -3.97 -34.60 14.82
C VAL A 588 -3.52 -33.17 15.00
N LEU A 589 -4.32 -32.21 14.53
CA LEU A 589 -4.01 -30.79 14.71
C LEU A 589 -3.91 -30.42 16.19
N GLU A 590 -4.87 -30.82 17.01
CA GLU A 590 -4.89 -30.51 18.44
C GLU A 590 -3.71 -31.17 19.18
N GLU A 591 -3.35 -32.39 18.84
CA GLU A 591 -2.16 -33.08 19.38
C GLU A 591 -0.89 -32.28 19.06
N TYR A 592 -0.74 -31.82 17.82
CA TYR A 592 0.39 -30.98 17.45
C TYR A 592 0.39 -29.64 18.23
N LEU A 593 -0.75 -28.95 18.29
CA LEU A 593 -0.85 -27.63 18.92
C LEU A 593 -0.52 -27.68 20.42
N HIS A 594 -0.86 -28.79 21.11
CA HIS A 594 -0.50 -29.00 22.52
C HIS A 594 1.02 -29.07 22.74
N THR A 595 1.78 -29.54 21.77
CA THR A 595 3.25 -29.64 21.91
C THR A 595 3.96 -28.30 21.93
N CYS A 596 3.32 -27.24 21.40
CA CYS A 596 3.94 -25.94 21.17
C CYS A 596 3.15 -24.75 21.74
N GLU A 597 2.35 -24.95 22.78
CA GLU A 597 1.51 -23.90 23.39
C GLU A 597 2.32 -22.74 23.97
N HIS A 598 3.45 -23.02 24.61
CA HIS A 598 4.33 -22.00 25.17
C HIS A 598 5.74 -22.10 24.58
N ASP A 599 6.48 -23.14 24.92
CA ASP A 599 7.82 -23.41 24.41
C ASP A 599 7.86 -24.71 23.60
N THR A 600 8.76 -24.81 22.62
CA THR A 600 9.02 -26.02 21.84
C THR A 600 10.05 -26.91 22.55
N SER A 601 10.20 -28.16 22.12
CA SER A 601 11.29 -29.03 22.62
C SER A 601 12.68 -28.50 22.18
N GLY A 602 12.76 -27.90 21.00
CA GLY A 602 14.02 -27.55 20.33
C GLY A 602 14.77 -28.78 19.81
N GLU A 603 14.12 -29.95 19.79
CA GLU A 603 14.71 -31.17 19.24
C GLU A 603 14.45 -31.25 17.75
N LYS A 604 15.46 -31.64 16.98
CA LYS A 604 15.37 -31.83 15.53
C LYS A 604 15.49 -33.30 15.19
N VAL A 605 14.78 -33.72 14.17
CA VAL A 605 14.77 -35.13 13.66
C VAL A 605 15.04 -35.13 12.17
N GLU A 606 15.75 -36.14 11.71
CA GLU A 606 16.03 -36.36 10.29
C GLU A 606 14.85 -37.06 9.61
N ILE A 607 14.24 -36.44 8.64
CA ILE A 607 13.12 -36.95 7.86
C ILE A 607 13.61 -37.30 6.45
N SER A 608 13.31 -38.53 5.98
CA SER A 608 13.60 -38.91 4.59
C SER A 608 12.83 -38.00 3.63
N ILE A 609 13.55 -37.43 2.64
CA ILE A 609 12.98 -36.58 1.59
C ILE A 609 11.95 -37.35 0.79
N GLU A 610 12.27 -38.61 0.41
CA GLU A 610 11.38 -39.49 -0.35
C GLU A 610 10.02 -39.69 0.40
N LYS A 611 10.08 -40.07 1.67
CA LYS A 611 8.85 -40.26 2.50
C LYS A 611 8.08 -38.95 2.70
N LEU A 612 8.77 -37.84 2.88
CA LEU A 612 8.14 -36.53 3.01
C LEU A 612 7.43 -36.14 1.71
N THR A 613 8.07 -36.35 0.59
CA THR A 613 7.53 -36.08 -0.75
C THR A 613 6.28 -36.92 -1.01
N GLU A 614 6.31 -38.23 -0.72
CA GLU A 614 5.15 -39.12 -0.85
C GLU A 614 4.00 -38.65 0.05
N ASN A 615 4.27 -38.31 1.30
CA ASN A 615 3.28 -37.82 2.26
C ASN A 615 2.57 -36.58 1.74
N LEU A 616 3.31 -35.59 1.25
CA LEU A 616 2.77 -34.33 0.73
C LEU A 616 1.92 -34.58 -0.54
N ARG A 617 2.37 -35.46 -1.44
CA ARG A 617 1.62 -35.85 -2.64
C ARG A 617 0.30 -36.54 -2.27
N HIS A 618 0.30 -37.49 -1.33
CA HIS A 618 -0.92 -38.15 -0.88
C HIS A 618 -1.93 -37.18 -0.31
N LYS A 619 -1.50 -36.20 0.51
CA LYS A 619 -2.38 -35.17 1.05
C LYS A 619 -2.93 -34.25 -0.04
N SER A 620 -2.08 -33.83 -0.97
CA SER A 620 -2.47 -32.99 -2.12
C SER A 620 -3.49 -33.71 -3.00
N GLU A 621 -3.20 -34.92 -3.43
CA GLU A 621 -4.06 -35.73 -4.31
C GLU A 621 -5.40 -36.03 -3.64
N TRP A 622 -5.38 -36.40 -2.35
CA TRP A 622 -6.60 -36.65 -1.59
C TRP A 622 -7.49 -35.38 -1.56
N LEU A 623 -6.90 -34.20 -1.28
CA LEU A 623 -7.68 -32.96 -1.18
C LEU A 623 -8.24 -32.53 -2.53
N MET A 624 -7.45 -32.65 -3.61
CA MET A 624 -7.92 -32.38 -4.98
C MET A 624 -9.06 -33.31 -5.38
N GLU A 625 -8.96 -34.62 -5.08
CA GLU A 625 -10.02 -35.58 -5.37
C GLU A 625 -11.29 -35.32 -4.56
N HIS A 626 -11.12 -34.98 -3.28
CA HIS A 626 -12.23 -34.62 -2.40
C HIS A 626 -13.02 -33.45 -3.01
N ILE A 627 -12.33 -32.37 -3.44
CA ILE A 627 -12.95 -31.19 -4.05
C ILE A 627 -13.62 -31.56 -5.38
N ARG A 628 -12.95 -32.28 -6.26
CA ARG A 628 -13.52 -32.71 -7.56
C ARG A 628 -14.84 -33.47 -7.37
N LYS A 629 -14.91 -34.32 -6.36
CA LYS A 629 -16.06 -35.20 -6.12
C LYS A 629 -17.22 -34.49 -5.45
N ASN A 630 -16.93 -33.58 -4.50
CA ASN A 630 -17.96 -33.08 -3.60
C ASN A 630 -18.38 -31.64 -3.91
N GLU A 631 -17.52 -30.84 -4.58
CA GLU A 631 -17.73 -29.41 -4.73
C GLU A 631 -18.12 -28.98 -6.16
N TRP A 632 -18.27 -29.93 -7.08
CA TRP A 632 -18.70 -29.62 -8.45
C TRP A 632 -20.21 -29.40 -8.50
N VAL A 633 -20.64 -28.22 -8.93
CA VAL A 633 -22.04 -27.82 -9.06
C VAL A 633 -22.40 -27.56 -10.53
N LYS A 634 -23.70 -27.65 -10.84
CA LYS A 634 -24.25 -27.39 -12.15
C LYS A 634 -25.54 -26.60 -12.04
N ASP A 635 -25.84 -25.82 -13.07
CA ASP A 635 -27.15 -25.21 -13.24
C ASP A 635 -28.11 -26.16 -14.00
N SER A 636 -29.34 -25.68 -14.20
CA SER A 636 -30.38 -26.39 -14.96
C SER A 636 -30.06 -26.61 -16.44
N GLU A 637 -29.05 -25.93 -16.99
CA GLU A 637 -28.59 -26.03 -18.38
C GLU A 637 -27.26 -26.82 -18.51
N GLU A 638 -26.88 -27.54 -17.45
CA GLU A 638 -25.63 -28.36 -17.39
C GLU A 638 -24.32 -27.53 -17.47
N ASN A 639 -24.35 -26.16 -17.23
CA ASN A 639 -23.14 -25.41 -17.04
C ASN A 639 -22.54 -25.72 -15.66
N GLY A 640 -21.23 -26.00 -15.60
CA GLY A 640 -20.60 -26.47 -14.39
C GLY A 640 -19.52 -25.50 -13.86
N TRP A 641 -19.36 -25.47 -12.53
CA TRP A 641 -18.30 -24.75 -11.81
C TRP A 641 -18.10 -25.35 -10.41
N PHE A 642 -17.07 -24.95 -9.69
CA PHE A 642 -16.88 -25.37 -8.30
C PHE A 642 -17.59 -24.46 -7.33
N ASN A 643 -18.22 -25.02 -6.29
CA ASN A 643 -18.56 -24.26 -5.09
C ASN A 643 -17.26 -23.79 -4.42
N GLY A 644 -17.15 -22.51 -4.14
CA GLY A 644 -15.96 -21.93 -3.52
C GLY A 644 -16.05 -21.80 -2.00
N TYR A 645 -17.26 -21.82 -1.42
CA TYR A 645 -17.44 -21.48 -0.01
C TYR A 645 -18.64 -22.16 0.66
N TYR A 646 -18.52 -22.29 1.98
CA TYR A 646 -19.63 -22.60 2.88
C TYR A 646 -19.84 -21.43 3.86
N ASP A 647 -21.09 -21.08 4.15
CA ASP A 647 -21.46 -19.98 5.03
C ASP A 647 -21.35 -20.37 6.53
N ASN A 648 -21.67 -19.44 7.45
CA ASN A 648 -21.56 -19.67 8.89
C ASN A 648 -22.57 -20.68 9.46
N HIS A 649 -23.51 -21.17 8.63
CA HIS A 649 -24.42 -22.27 8.97
C HIS A 649 -24.00 -23.59 8.34
N GLY A 650 -22.85 -23.64 7.68
CA GLY A 650 -22.37 -24.83 6.96
C GLY A 650 -23.17 -25.12 5.67
N ARG A 651 -23.78 -24.10 5.07
CA ARG A 651 -24.53 -24.25 3.81
C ARG A 651 -23.65 -23.87 2.63
N GLN A 652 -23.75 -24.63 1.57
CA GLN A 652 -23.12 -24.34 0.28
C GLN A 652 -23.58 -22.96 -0.23
N VAL A 653 -22.62 -22.15 -0.67
CA VAL A 653 -22.88 -20.76 -1.11
C VAL A 653 -23.26 -20.68 -2.58
N GLU A 654 -22.57 -21.47 -3.43
CA GLU A 654 -22.71 -21.41 -4.88
C GLU A 654 -23.58 -22.51 -5.44
N GLY A 655 -24.15 -22.30 -6.61
CA GLY A 655 -25.03 -23.22 -7.32
C GLY A 655 -26.23 -22.56 -7.97
N ASP A 656 -27.15 -23.35 -8.52
CA ASP A 656 -28.44 -22.87 -9.04
C ASP A 656 -29.45 -22.83 -7.89
N THR A 657 -29.78 -21.62 -7.45
CA THR A 657 -30.62 -21.37 -6.26
C THR A 657 -31.97 -20.79 -6.64
N LYS A 658 -32.90 -20.70 -5.68
CA LYS A 658 -34.20 -20.07 -5.88
C LYS A 658 -34.11 -18.58 -6.25
N THR A 659 -33.05 -17.90 -5.87
CA THR A 659 -32.79 -16.48 -6.15
C THR A 659 -31.93 -16.26 -7.40
N GLY A 660 -31.54 -17.35 -8.07
CA GLY A 660 -30.70 -17.33 -9.27
C GLY A 660 -29.40 -18.11 -9.12
N VAL A 661 -28.59 -18.10 -10.17
CA VAL A 661 -27.28 -18.74 -10.18
C VAL A 661 -26.31 -17.94 -9.35
N ARG A 662 -25.61 -18.62 -8.43
CA ARG A 662 -24.51 -18.06 -7.65
C ARG A 662 -23.20 -18.68 -8.06
N MET A 663 -22.29 -17.85 -8.54
CA MET A 663 -20.96 -18.20 -8.93
C MET A 663 -19.96 -17.17 -8.41
N MET A 664 -18.86 -17.61 -7.83
CA MET A 664 -17.75 -16.78 -7.38
C MET A 664 -16.47 -17.13 -8.15
N LEU A 665 -15.75 -16.09 -8.59
CA LEU A 665 -14.58 -16.25 -9.45
C LEU A 665 -13.41 -16.93 -8.74
N THR A 666 -13.20 -16.62 -7.45
CA THR A 666 -12.01 -17.07 -6.69
C THR A 666 -11.87 -18.60 -6.66
N GLY A 667 -12.96 -19.32 -6.43
CA GLY A 667 -12.95 -20.80 -6.41
C GLY A 667 -12.52 -21.38 -7.75
N GLN A 668 -12.94 -20.77 -8.84
CA GLN A 668 -12.62 -21.21 -10.18
C GLN A 668 -11.15 -20.98 -10.51
N VAL A 669 -10.63 -19.78 -10.19
CA VAL A 669 -9.22 -19.45 -10.43
C VAL A 669 -8.29 -20.44 -9.71
N PHE A 670 -8.50 -20.66 -8.42
CA PHE A 670 -7.62 -21.54 -7.65
C PHE A 670 -7.78 -23.03 -7.98
N SER A 671 -8.97 -23.49 -8.38
CA SER A 671 -9.14 -24.87 -8.87
C SER A 671 -8.35 -25.15 -10.15
N ILE A 672 -8.23 -24.13 -11.02
CA ILE A 672 -7.41 -24.20 -12.24
C ILE A 672 -5.92 -24.11 -11.89
N MET A 673 -5.52 -23.12 -11.11
CA MET A 673 -4.12 -22.90 -10.74
C MET A 673 -3.49 -24.09 -10.01
N ALA A 674 -4.23 -24.70 -9.11
CA ALA A 674 -3.76 -25.85 -8.34
C ALA A 674 -3.74 -27.17 -9.13
N GLY A 675 -4.33 -27.20 -10.32
CA GLY A 675 -4.48 -28.45 -11.09
C GLY A 675 -5.61 -29.37 -10.56
N THR A 676 -6.47 -28.87 -9.69
CA THR A 676 -7.65 -29.62 -9.24
C THR A 676 -8.65 -29.81 -10.36
N ALA A 677 -8.95 -28.77 -11.12
CA ALA A 677 -9.88 -28.85 -12.25
C ALA A 677 -9.31 -29.71 -13.39
N THR A 678 -10.10 -30.68 -13.86
CA THR A 678 -9.76 -31.43 -15.08
C THR A 678 -9.92 -30.53 -16.31
N GLU A 679 -9.34 -30.93 -17.45
CA GLU A 679 -9.42 -30.17 -18.69
C GLU A 679 -10.89 -29.92 -19.12
N GLU A 680 -11.76 -30.90 -18.96
CA GLU A 680 -13.20 -30.78 -19.22
C GLU A 680 -13.87 -29.77 -18.25
N GLN A 681 -13.53 -29.85 -16.97
CA GLN A 681 -14.03 -28.89 -15.98
C GLN A 681 -13.56 -27.48 -16.27
N ILE A 682 -12.32 -27.28 -16.72
CA ILE A 682 -11.80 -25.96 -17.09
C ILE A 682 -12.64 -25.36 -18.25
N ARG A 683 -12.96 -26.17 -19.29
CA ARG A 683 -13.82 -25.70 -20.38
C ARG A 683 -15.22 -25.29 -19.90
N GLN A 684 -15.78 -26.06 -18.97
CA GLN A 684 -17.10 -25.74 -18.40
C GLN A 684 -17.04 -24.52 -17.51
N ILE A 685 -16.02 -24.37 -16.66
CA ILE A 685 -15.77 -23.19 -15.83
C ILE A 685 -15.69 -21.92 -16.69
N THR A 686 -14.89 -21.95 -17.76
CA THR A 686 -14.74 -20.82 -18.67
C THR A 686 -16.08 -20.40 -19.27
N LYS A 687 -16.84 -21.38 -19.78
CA LYS A 687 -18.18 -21.13 -20.33
C LYS A 687 -19.14 -20.54 -19.30
N SER A 688 -19.12 -21.05 -18.08
CA SER A 688 -19.96 -20.55 -16.99
C SER A 688 -19.54 -19.13 -16.55
N ALA A 689 -18.24 -18.86 -16.48
CA ALA A 689 -17.72 -17.53 -16.13
C ALA A 689 -18.07 -16.50 -17.20
N ASP A 690 -17.93 -16.83 -18.50
CA ASP A 690 -18.35 -15.96 -19.62
C ASP A 690 -19.83 -15.62 -19.54
N ARG A 691 -20.65 -16.57 -19.14
CA ARG A 691 -22.10 -16.40 -19.04
C ARG A 691 -22.55 -15.60 -17.81
N TYR A 692 -21.97 -15.87 -16.63
CA TYR A 692 -22.48 -15.39 -15.34
C TYR A 692 -21.65 -14.27 -14.75
N LEU A 693 -20.37 -14.19 -15.02
CA LEU A 693 -19.47 -13.22 -14.39
C LEU A 693 -18.97 -12.15 -15.35
N TYR A 694 -18.89 -12.42 -16.66
CA TYR A 694 -18.36 -11.44 -17.62
C TYR A 694 -19.31 -10.24 -17.78
N ASP A 695 -18.76 -9.03 -17.66
CA ASP A 695 -19.49 -7.78 -17.87
C ASP A 695 -18.93 -7.05 -19.09
N GLU A 696 -19.69 -7.06 -20.18
CA GLU A 696 -19.29 -6.43 -21.48
C GLU A 696 -19.05 -4.92 -21.35
N LYS A 697 -19.71 -4.23 -20.42
CA LYS A 697 -19.57 -2.77 -20.27
C LYS A 697 -18.21 -2.36 -19.73
N VAL A 698 -17.63 -3.21 -18.89
CA VAL A 698 -16.31 -2.95 -18.28
C VAL A 698 -15.23 -3.83 -18.89
N GLY A 699 -15.60 -4.85 -19.68
CA GLY A 699 -14.65 -5.77 -20.32
C GLY A 699 -13.89 -6.67 -19.34
N GLY A 700 -14.57 -7.14 -18.27
CA GLY A 700 -13.96 -7.93 -17.22
C GLY A 700 -14.93 -8.85 -16.49
N TYR A 701 -14.37 -9.76 -15.68
CA TYR A 701 -15.16 -10.68 -14.85
C TYR A 701 -15.44 -10.06 -13.49
N ARG A 702 -16.70 -10.15 -13.05
CA ARG A 702 -17.09 -9.82 -11.68
C ARG A 702 -16.52 -10.85 -10.70
N LEU A 703 -16.26 -10.42 -9.47
CA LEU A 703 -15.80 -11.31 -8.41
C LEU A 703 -16.86 -12.37 -8.06
N ASN A 704 -18.12 -11.99 -8.10
CA ASN A 704 -19.28 -12.88 -7.88
C ASN A 704 -20.51 -12.39 -8.62
N THR A 705 -21.49 -13.30 -8.83
CA THR A 705 -22.83 -12.95 -9.29
C THR A 705 -23.58 -12.15 -8.22
N ASP A 706 -24.63 -11.45 -8.61
CA ASP A 706 -25.61 -10.92 -7.67
C ASP A 706 -26.31 -12.10 -6.96
N PHE A 707 -26.37 -12.05 -5.63
CA PHE A 707 -26.95 -13.14 -4.85
C PHE A 707 -28.47 -13.08 -4.74
N GLY A 708 -29.09 -11.92 -5.09
CA GLY A 708 -30.52 -11.71 -5.02
C GLY A 708 -31.11 -11.79 -3.61
N GLU A 709 -30.26 -11.85 -2.57
CA GLU A 709 -30.65 -11.83 -1.16
C GLU A 709 -29.52 -11.31 -0.28
N VAL A 710 -29.89 -10.80 0.89
CA VAL A 710 -28.95 -10.42 1.94
C VAL A 710 -28.36 -11.67 2.59
N LYS A 711 -27.02 -11.75 2.68
CA LYS A 711 -26.26 -12.90 3.19
C LYS A 711 -25.21 -12.50 4.22
N THR A 712 -25.66 -11.88 5.30
CA THR A 712 -24.76 -11.41 6.39
C THR A 712 -24.10 -12.56 7.16
N ASP A 713 -24.58 -13.79 7.04
CA ASP A 713 -23.97 -15.00 7.56
C ASP A 713 -22.72 -15.45 6.77
N LEU A 714 -22.43 -14.79 5.66
CA LEU A 714 -21.22 -14.97 4.89
C LEU A 714 -20.23 -13.81 5.13
N GLY A 715 -20.72 -12.58 5.10
CA GLY A 715 -19.88 -11.40 5.30
C GLY A 715 -20.65 -10.10 5.38
N ARG A 716 -20.05 -9.07 6.01
CA ARG A 716 -20.66 -7.74 6.15
C ARG A 716 -20.99 -7.10 4.81
N MET A 717 -20.15 -7.30 3.81
CA MET A 717 -20.34 -6.73 2.47
C MET A 717 -21.44 -7.42 1.67
N PHE A 718 -21.96 -8.54 2.15
CA PHE A 718 -23.15 -9.20 1.62
C PHE A 718 -24.45 -8.77 2.35
N GLY A 719 -24.41 -7.64 3.06
CA GLY A 719 -25.54 -7.02 3.73
C GLY A 719 -26.56 -6.33 2.80
N PHE A 720 -26.28 -6.28 1.50
CA PHE A 720 -27.19 -5.84 0.44
C PHE A 720 -27.23 -6.87 -0.68
N SER A 721 -28.40 -6.92 -1.35
CA SER A 721 -28.65 -7.85 -2.46
C SER A 721 -27.89 -7.46 -3.72
#